data_7c8782d800ba7dba2dd758bc489c2331
#
_entry.id   7c8782d800ba7dba2dd758bc489c2331
#
_cell.length_a   1.000
_cell.length_b   1.000
_cell.length_c   1.000
_cell.angle_alpha   90.00
_cell.angle_beta   90.00
_cell.angle_gamma   90.00
#
_symmetry.space_group_name_H-M   'P 1'
#
loop_
_entity.id
_entity.type
_entity.pdbx_description
1 polymer ?
#
loop_
_entity_poly.entity_id
_entity_poly.type
_entity_poly.pdbx_seq_one_letter_code
_entity_poly.pdbx_strand_id
1 'polypeptide(L)'
;MLFSGSLFASTPFVTSTDRFRSQLGIVENPALSDEASAVWVNPAGLGVRKSATMFSSVAMRNNPWYANLLFAGNGSGFGWQRTDAGSGQRVDRWRFGGSGGSSPYGVSFGAAVELSDPDGLKENLFWSGDLGVLARPVTWMSAGLVVRQLGARRGYPWSVESGLALRPFGPNLSIFGGLAYCEDDPLSDPSHWHAGALANVGPGLEAYGAINQNRTILVGVQMILGRGSIGGAGSRVSGGSLGSGWVIARSHADYRSNRLAMKGRIAEIRLKGEIRDQTPGFSLFGNRGTTLSELVMQINRAAQARDVGGLYLRFDNLAIGQGMAEELRDALVKFKANSGKPIVAYLPEASFREYFIASVADSIFLEPVGDLRLTGYGVGQLYFRRALDKLGVEADFTRIGRYKSAAETFTDSTMSDATREQYEELLDDWYTRTVDGIAVSRRLSADSVKALVNNAPYMAAEAVRVGLIDSAGHSDRAYESVETMVRSREGRVSGKINLARRRLYDETWGPRPKLAVIFASGQIVNGTSGEDFFSGTQMMGAETIAKALKQAREDDAIKAVVFRIDSPGGLALGSDIIWREVQLLWETDKPVVVSVGDLAASGGYYIACRADTIISNPGAIVGSIGVFDGKMVVERLAHRLGIDVELLARGDNAAINSSLASRTPEQRRRVAENVREVYDVFVNRVAAGRGMEAASVDSIGQGRIYTAANAVSIGLVDKLGGLDEAIRTAARMARLRGEVELVTMPRHTNVLETVIQSSLQDAMGVSTRQSLAGGVYFFDPVAASLR
;
A
#
# COMPACT_ATOMS: atom_id res chain seq x y z
N MET A 1 -9.93 80.12 1.95
CA MET A 1 -10.41 79.53 3.17
C MET A 1 -10.67 78.08 2.83
N LEU A 2 -9.63 77.28 2.95
CA LEU A 2 -9.34 76.32 4.02
C LEU A 2 -10.52 75.40 4.43
N PHE A 3 -10.59 74.27 3.89
CA PHE A 3 -10.97 73.06 4.60
C PHE A 3 -10.14 71.89 4.11
N SER A 4 -8.97 71.70 4.66
CA SER A 4 -8.22 70.46 4.74
C SER A 4 -8.82 69.71 5.91
N GLY A 5 -9.83 68.91 5.68
CA GLY A 5 -10.34 67.96 6.62
C GLY A 5 -9.73 66.61 6.31
N SER A 6 -8.72 66.19 7.08
CA SER A 6 -8.17 64.85 7.12
C SER A 6 -9.22 63.85 7.57
N LEU A 7 -9.95 63.27 6.61
CA LEU A 7 -10.79 62.12 6.79
C LEU A 7 -9.96 60.86 6.47
N PHE A 8 -8.84 60.67 7.17
CA PHE A 8 -8.27 59.34 7.37
C PHE A 8 -8.73 58.81 8.73
N ALA A 9 -10.05 58.56 8.86
CA ALA A 9 -10.51 57.75 9.97
C ALA A 9 -9.85 56.40 9.87
N SER A 10 -9.14 56.04 10.93
CA SER A 10 -8.51 54.79 11.18
C SER A 10 -9.25 53.60 10.57
N THR A 11 -8.76 53.12 9.44
CA THR A 11 -9.18 51.84 8.93
C THR A 11 -8.88 50.76 9.98
N PRO A 12 -9.79 49.79 10.17
CA PRO A 12 -9.57 48.69 11.14
C PRO A 12 -8.60 47.64 10.59
N PHE A 13 -7.50 48.11 10.01
CA PHE A 13 -6.42 47.27 9.58
C PHE A 13 -5.53 46.95 10.77
N VAL A 14 -5.13 45.67 10.80
CA VAL A 14 -4.15 45.15 11.75
C VAL A 14 -2.95 46.11 11.75
N THR A 15 -2.87 46.96 12.72
CA THR A 15 -1.66 47.74 12.97
C THR A 15 -0.52 46.79 13.31
N SER A 16 0.72 47.22 13.18
CA SER A 16 1.90 46.44 13.58
C SER A 16 1.77 45.83 14.97
N THR A 17 1.12 46.53 15.89
CA THR A 17 0.87 46.11 17.28
C THR A 17 -0.17 44.97 17.41
N ASP A 18 -1.02 44.75 16.41
CA ASP A 18 -2.10 43.73 16.43
C ASP A 18 -1.76 42.44 15.68
N ARG A 19 -0.58 42.34 15.09
CA ARG A 19 -0.22 41.20 14.18
C ARG A 19 -0.27 39.82 14.82
N PHE A 20 0.08 39.71 16.09
CA PHE A 20 -0.05 38.47 16.81
C PHE A 20 -1.32 38.37 17.65
N ARG A 21 -2.27 39.26 17.44
CA ARG A 21 -3.61 39.11 17.95
C ARG A 21 -4.34 38.06 17.08
N SER A 22 -4.63 36.90 17.65
CA SER A 22 -5.30 35.84 16.86
C SER A 22 -6.61 36.32 16.25
N GLN A 23 -6.72 36.25 14.94
CA GLN A 23 -7.91 36.58 14.19
C GLN A 23 -8.75 35.32 13.94
N LEU A 24 -8.12 34.15 13.98
CA LEU A 24 -8.75 32.85 13.75
C LEU A 24 -9.18 32.16 15.07
N GLY A 25 -8.74 32.66 16.22
CA GLY A 25 -8.95 32.03 17.51
C GLY A 25 -8.05 30.81 17.75
N ILE A 26 -7.04 30.61 16.92
CA ILE A 26 -6.03 29.55 17.04
C ILE A 26 -4.63 30.18 17.14
N VAL A 27 -3.63 29.32 17.35
CA VAL A 27 -2.23 29.74 17.25
C VAL A 27 -1.90 29.99 15.78
N GLU A 28 -1.52 31.23 15.48
CA GLU A 28 -1.13 31.66 14.14
C GLU A 28 0.40 31.77 14.06
N ASN A 29 1.07 30.62 13.94
CA ASN A 29 2.53 30.55 13.80
C ASN A 29 2.90 29.94 12.43
N PRO A 30 3.76 30.59 11.63
CA PRO A 30 4.13 30.12 10.30
C PRO A 30 4.71 28.69 10.25
N ALA A 31 5.34 28.22 11.33
CA ALA A 31 5.91 26.86 11.43
C ALA A 31 4.89 25.76 11.71
N LEU A 32 3.71 26.10 12.25
CA LEU A 32 2.66 25.16 12.65
C LEU A 32 1.56 24.98 11.59
N SER A 33 1.56 25.79 10.56
CA SER A 33 0.49 25.89 9.58
C SER A 33 0.56 24.76 8.57
N ASP A 34 -0.42 23.86 8.54
CA ASP A 34 -0.48 22.70 7.61
C ASP A 34 -1.89 22.20 7.27
N GLU A 35 -2.93 22.99 7.57
CA GLU A 35 -4.34 22.70 7.30
C GLU A 35 -5.02 23.85 6.53
N ALA A 36 -6.34 23.96 6.57
CA ALA A 36 -7.06 25.05 5.94
C ALA A 36 -6.61 26.44 6.45
N SER A 37 -6.17 26.55 7.71
CA SER A 37 -5.60 27.78 8.25
C SER A 37 -4.31 28.21 7.53
N ALA A 38 -3.64 27.31 6.82
CA ALA A 38 -2.42 27.61 6.08
C ALA A 38 -2.64 28.65 4.98
N VAL A 39 -3.81 28.72 4.35
CA VAL A 39 -4.12 29.77 3.37
C VAL A 39 -4.00 31.17 3.98
N TRP A 40 -4.20 31.28 5.29
CA TRP A 40 -4.12 32.54 6.06
C TRP A 40 -2.78 32.75 6.74
N VAL A 41 -2.24 31.70 7.37
CA VAL A 41 -1.06 31.82 8.22
C VAL A 41 0.25 31.66 7.44
N ASN A 42 0.38 30.60 6.62
CA ASN A 42 1.55 30.38 5.76
C ASN A 42 1.14 29.52 4.55
N PRO A 43 1.03 30.08 3.36
CA PRO A 43 0.55 29.36 2.18
C PRO A 43 1.40 28.16 1.81
N ALA A 44 2.69 28.10 2.22
CA ALA A 44 3.53 26.93 2.03
C ALA A 44 3.00 25.69 2.78
N GLY A 45 2.25 25.86 3.85
CA GLY A 45 1.62 24.78 4.60
C GLY A 45 0.53 24.03 3.84
N LEU A 46 -0.07 24.61 2.80
CA LEU A 46 -1.05 23.97 1.92
C LEU A 46 -0.47 22.73 1.21
N GLY A 47 0.85 22.71 0.94
CA GLY A 47 1.52 21.59 0.27
C GLY A 47 1.86 20.42 1.19
N VAL A 48 1.80 20.60 2.50
CA VAL A 48 2.15 19.57 3.47
C VAL A 48 1.10 18.46 3.52
N ARG A 49 -0.19 18.84 3.48
CA ARG A 49 -1.30 17.89 3.52
C ARG A 49 -2.09 17.93 2.21
N LYS A 50 -2.26 16.75 1.63
CA LYS A 50 -3.06 16.60 0.40
C LYS A 50 -4.55 16.38 0.69
N SER A 51 -4.91 16.04 1.93
CA SER A 51 -6.29 15.79 2.33
C SER A 51 -7.10 17.09 2.46
N ALA A 52 -8.36 17.03 2.09
CA ALA A 52 -9.26 18.17 2.21
C ALA A 52 -9.53 18.49 3.69
N THR A 53 -9.44 19.77 4.03
CA THR A 53 -9.73 20.31 5.35
C THR A 53 -10.61 21.56 5.26
N MET A 54 -11.48 21.76 6.22
CA MET A 54 -12.27 22.96 6.40
C MET A 54 -12.07 23.49 7.82
N PHE A 55 -11.97 24.79 7.94
CA PHE A 55 -11.88 25.49 9.21
C PHE A 55 -12.90 26.63 9.24
N SER A 56 -13.61 26.75 10.34
CA SER A 56 -14.45 27.92 10.61
C SER A 56 -14.29 28.40 12.03
N SER A 57 -14.32 29.70 12.24
CA SER A 57 -14.37 30.28 13.57
C SER A 57 -15.16 31.58 13.59
N VAL A 58 -15.78 31.85 14.75
CA VAL A 58 -16.54 33.08 14.98
C VAL A 58 -16.13 33.64 16.34
N ALA A 59 -15.78 34.94 16.38
CA ALA A 59 -15.55 35.65 17.63
C ALA A 59 -16.88 36.02 18.27
N MET A 60 -17.06 35.69 19.56
CA MET A 60 -18.34 35.84 20.25
C MET A 60 -18.43 37.09 21.12
N ARG A 61 -17.35 37.87 21.26
CA ARG A 61 -17.38 39.00 22.18
C ARG A 61 -16.36 40.08 21.79
N ASN A 62 -16.82 41.31 21.78
CA ASN A 62 -16.08 42.56 21.63
C ASN A 62 -15.62 42.94 20.18
N ASN A 63 -15.62 44.26 19.96
CA ASN A 63 -15.07 44.92 18.79
C ASN A 63 -13.56 44.74 18.71
N PRO A 64 -12.99 44.29 17.56
CA PRO A 64 -13.70 43.84 16.36
C PRO A 64 -14.26 42.41 16.45
N TRP A 65 -15.37 42.17 15.73
CA TRP A 65 -15.96 40.84 15.52
C TRP A 65 -15.36 40.20 14.28
N TYR A 66 -15.07 38.88 14.35
CA TYR A 66 -14.49 38.11 13.25
C TYR A 66 -15.33 36.88 12.93
N ALA A 67 -15.50 36.61 11.63
CA ALA A 67 -15.97 35.33 11.14
C ALA A 67 -15.01 34.81 10.06
N ASN A 68 -14.65 33.57 10.14
CA ASN A 68 -13.68 32.93 9.24
C ASN A 68 -14.26 31.65 8.65
N LEU A 69 -14.01 31.43 7.36
CA LEU A 69 -14.32 30.20 6.66
C LEU A 69 -13.18 29.88 5.69
N LEU A 70 -12.48 28.79 5.94
CA LEU A 70 -11.27 28.42 5.20
C LEU A 70 -11.41 26.98 4.69
N PHE A 71 -10.89 26.74 3.50
CA PHE A 71 -10.84 25.42 2.85
C PHE A 71 -9.44 25.17 2.31
N ALA A 72 -8.98 23.92 2.38
CA ALA A 72 -7.75 23.51 1.73
C ALA A 72 -7.86 22.06 1.24
N GLY A 73 -7.07 21.73 0.22
CA GLY A 73 -6.92 20.39 -0.32
C GLY A 73 -6.02 20.37 -1.55
N ASN A 74 -5.27 19.29 -1.73
CA ASN A 74 -4.36 19.10 -2.87
C ASN A 74 -3.38 20.25 -3.14
N GLY A 75 -2.89 20.88 -2.08
CA GLY A 75 -1.95 22.00 -2.22
C GLY A 75 -2.58 23.34 -2.54
N SER A 76 -3.90 23.45 -2.62
CA SER A 76 -4.65 24.68 -2.87
C SER A 76 -5.53 25.05 -1.67
N GLY A 77 -5.84 26.33 -1.51
CA GLY A 77 -6.72 26.78 -0.43
C GLY A 77 -7.50 28.04 -0.81
N PHE A 78 -8.64 28.19 -0.16
CA PHE A 78 -9.50 29.34 -0.22
C PHE A 78 -9.85 29.79 1.20
N GLY A 79 -9.85 31.09 1.46
CA GLY A 79 -10.23 31.67 2.73
C GLY A 79 -11.14 32.88 2.55
N TRP A 80 -12.14 32.98 3.39
CA TRP A 80 -12.95 34.17 3.57
C TRP A 80 -12.93 34.57 5.05
N GLN A 81 -12.74 35.87 5.26
CA GLN A 81 -12.78 36.49 6.58
C GLN A 81 -13.63 37.77 6.52
N ARG A 82 -14.52 37.89 7.48
CA ARG A 82 -15.24 39.16 7.74
C ARG A 82 -14.83 39.73 9.07
N THR A 83 -14.52 41.00 9.10
CA THR A 83 -14.22 41.78 10.31
C THR A 83 -15.24 42.90 10.42
N ASP A 84 -15.81 43.10 11.62
CA ASP A 84 -16.65 44.25 11.95
C ASP A 84 -16.02 45.05 13.08
N ALA A 85 -15.57 46.25 12.80
CA ALA A 85 -14.86 47.13 13.74
C ALA A 85 -15.77 47.82 14.76
N GLY A 86 -17.10 47.56 14.71
CA GLY A 86 -18.07 48.16 15.64
C GLY A 86 -18.49 49.57 15.36
N SER A 87 -17.92 50.19 14.32
CA SER A 87 -18.33 51.45 13.76
C SER A 87 -19.37 51.32 12.66
N GLY A 88 -19.89 50.13 12.44
CA GLY A 88 -20.71 49.75 11.27
C GLY A 88 -19.88 49.49 10.01
N GLN A 89 -18.59 49.60 10.08
CA GLN A 89 -17.68 49.36 8.96
C GLN A 89 -17.31 47.89 8.92
N ARG A 90 -17.73 47.17 7.86
CA ARG A 90 -17.46 45.76 7.62
C ARG A 90 -16.39 45.63 6.55
N VAL A 91 -15.38 44.79 6.82
CA VAL A 91 -14.30 44.46 5.88
C VAL A 91 -14.39 42.99 5.54
N ASP A 92 -14.54 42.68 4.25
CA ASP A 92 -14.48 41.35 3.71
C ASP A 92 -13.10 41.12 3.05
N ARG A 93 -12.52 39.96 3.31
CA ARG A 93 -11.27 39.53 2.71
C ARG A 93 -11.42 38.14 2.14
N TRP A 94 -10.95 37.95 0.94
CA TRP A 94 -10.92 36.68 0.25
C TRP A 94 -9.47 36.34 -0.06
N ARG A 95 -9.06 35.12 0.23
CA ARG A 95 -7.70 34.69 0.02
C ARG A 95 -7.67 33.38 -0.78
N PHE A 96 -6.85 33.33 -1.81
CA PHE A 96 -6.61 32.17 -2.64
C PHE A 96 -5.14 31.83 -2.56
N GLY A 97 -4.81 30.59 -2.20
CA GLY A 97 -3.43 30.17 -2.04
C GLY A 97 -3.15 28.86 -2.75
N GLY A 98 -1.90 28.69 -3.11
CA GLY A 98 -1.38 27.45 -3.66
C GLY A 98 0.02 27.18 -3.15
N SER A 99 0.36 25.90 -3.07
CA SER A 99 1.68 25.46 -2.66
C SER A 99 2.15 24.34 -3.56
N GLY A 100 3.42 24.38 -3.95
CA GLY A 100 4.10 23.35 -4.74
C GLY A 100 5.21 22.67 -3.92
N GLY A 101 5.36 21.35 -4.14
CA GLY A 101 6.50 20.53 -3.76
C GLY A 101 6.67 20.25 -2.26
N SER A 102 6.73 18.99 -1.92
CA SER A 102 7.54 18.56 -0.77
C SER A 102 8.90 18.14 -1.32
N SER A 103 9.93 18.92 -1.06
CA SER A 103 11.32 18.52 -1.28
C SER A 103 11.61 17.25 -0.45
N PRO A 104 12.53 16.36 -0.88
CA PRO A 104 13.02 15.27 -0.04
C PRO A 104 13.57 15.74 1.31
N TYR A 105 13.82 17.05 1.44
CA TYR A 105 14.27 17.69 2.68
C TYR A 105 13.13 18.30 3.51
N GLY A 106 11.87 18.00 3.19
CA GLY A 106 10.71 18.51 3.94
C GLY A 106 10.47 20.01 3.76
N VAL A 107 10.87 20.62 2.64
CA VAL A 107 10.67 22.05 2.34
C VAL A 107 9.53 22.20 1.35
N SER A 108 8.59 23.07 1.66
CA SER A 108 7.50 23.50 0.78
C SER A 108 7.51 25.02 0.59
N PHE A 109 7.07 25.44 -0.61
CA PHE A 109 6.89 26.85 -0.98
C PHE A 109 5.44 27.11 -1.31
N GLY A 110 4.95 28.28 -0.99
CA GLY A 110 3.56 28.64 -1.28
C GLY A 110 3.38 30.12 -1.57
N ALA A 111 2.34 30.44 -2.29
CA ALA A 111 1.90 31.80 -2.55
C ALA A 111 0.40 31.92 -2.30
N ALA A 112 -0.03 33.09 -1.88
CA ALA A 112 -1.44 33.43 -1.78
C ALA A 112 -1.69 34.83 -2.30
N VAL A 113 -2.88 35.05 -2.85
CA VAL A 113 -3.39 36.35 -3.25
C VAL A 113 -4.58 36.70 -2.36
N GLU A 114 -4.58 37.87 -1.78
CA GLU A 114 -5.67 38.40 -0.98
C GLU A 114 -6.38 39.52 -1.77
N LEU A 115 -7.69 39.45 -1.77
CA LEU A 115 -8.59 40.51 -2.23
C LEU A 115 -9.29 41.09 -0.99
N SER A 116 -9.13 42.36 -0.75
CA SER A 116 -9.73 43.06 0.41
C SER A 116 -10.69 44.13 -0.05
N ASP A 117 -11.83 44.23 0.63
CA ASP A 117 -12.84 45.25 0.50
C ASP A 117 -12.91 46.04 1.80
N PRO A 118 -12.16 47.17 1.91
CA PRO A 118 -11.96 47.84 3.18
C PRO A 118 -13.21 48.62 3.67
N ASP A 119 -14.12 48.93 2.82
CA ASP A 119 -15.31 49.74 3.12
C ASP A 119 -16.64 49.03 2.93
N GLY A 120 -16.61 47.79 2.41
CA GLY A 120 -17.81 46.99 2.16
C GLY A 120 -18.68 47.50 0.98
N LEU A 121 -18.17 48.47 0.22
CA LEU A 121 -18.88 49.11 -0.87
C LEU A 121 -18.46 48.60 -2.25
N LYS A 122 -17.45 47.71 -2.30
CA LYS A 122 -16.81 47.15 -3.50
C LYS A 122 -16.14 48.17 -4.44
N GLU A 123 -16.12 49.45 -4.04
CA GLU A 123 -15.53 50.52 -4.86
C GLU A 123 -14.02 50.63 -4.66
N ASN A 124 -13.51 50.15 -3.53
CA ASN A 124 -12.08 50.23 -3.15
C ASN A 124 -11.40 48.89 -3.03
N LEU A 125 -11.81 47.90 -3.81
CA LEU A 125 -11.16 46.58 -3.85
C LEU A 125 -9.67 46.72 -4.19
N PHE A 126 -8.83 46.13 -3.39
CA PHE A 126 -7.41 46.02 -3.69
C PHE A 126 -6.91 44.61 -3.45
N TRP A 127 -5.82 44.24 -4.09
CA TRP A 127 -5.18 42.93 -3.94
C TRP A 127 -3.78 43.05 -3.35
N SER A 128 -3.33 42.04 -2.68
CA SER A 128 -1.96 41.87 -2.19
C SER A 128 -1.55 40.43 -2.29
N GLY A 129 -0.23 40.18 -2.29
CA GLY A 129 0.35 38.85 -2.37
C GLY A 129 1.10 38.46 -1.12
N ASP A 130 1.06 37.18 -0.77
CA ASP A 130 1.90 36.59 0.28
C ASP A 130 2.75 35.48 -0.33
N LEU A 131 4.01 35.39 0.12
CA LEU A 131 4.93 34.30 -0.21
C LEU A 131 5.34 33.58 1.08
N GLY A 132 5.33 32.26 1.07
CA GLY A 132 5.63 31.44 2.22
C GLY A 132 6.65 30.35 1.94
N VAL A 133 7.43 30.02 2.96
CA VAL A 133 8.32 28.85 3.02
C VAL A 133 8.04 28.13 4.32
N LEU A 134 7.96 26.81 4.27
CA LEU A 134 7.84 25.93 5.43
C LEU A 134 8.85 24.80 5.29
N ALA A 135 9.70 24.64 6.28
CA ALA A 135 10.75 23.62 6.33
C ALA A 135 10.55 22.72 7.56
N ARG A 136 10.49 21.40 7.33
CA ARG A 136 10.42 20.35 8.35
C ARG A 136 11.51 19.31 8.07
N PRO A 137 12.79 19.65 8.33
CA PRO A 137 13.91 18.77 7.95
C PRO A 137 13.96 17.48 8.79
N VAL A 138 13.37 17.51 9.98
CA VAL A 138 13.35 16.38 10.93
C VAL A 138 11.98 16.29 11.63
N THR A 139 11.72 15.17 12.27
CA THR A 139 10.40 14.87 12.86
C THR A 139 10.06 15.73 14.09
N TRP A 140 11.05 16.42 14.67
CA TRP A 140 10.90 17.20 15.89
C TRP A 140 11.04 18.73 15.70
N MET A 141 11.33 19.22 14.46
CA MET A 141 11.53 20.64 14.19
C MET A 141 10.75 21.08 12.95
N SER A 142 10.15 22.25 13.04
CA SER A 142 9.49 22.96 11.94
C SER A 142 9.85 24.43 11.97
N ALA A 143 10.21 25.01 10.82
CA ALA A 143 10.50 26.43 10.66
C ALA A 143 9.66 27.00 9.51
N GLY A 144 9.09 28.18 9.69
CA GLY A 144 8.27 28.86 8.70
C GLY A 144 8.69 30.33 8.52
N LEU A 145 8.60 30.79 7.28
CA LEU A 145 8.81 32.19 6.93
C LEU A 145 7.68 32.61 5.96
N VAL A 146 7.13 33.80 6.19
CA VAL A 146 6.12 34.39 5.32
C VAL A 146 6.41 35.87 5.09
N VAL A 147 6.37 36.29 3.84
CA VAL A 147 6.36 37.71 3.45
C VAL A 147 4.95 38.05 3.03
N ARG A 148 4.37 39.05 3.62
CA ARG A 148 2.97 39.41 3.44
C ARG A 148 2.79 40.78 2.76
N GLN A 149 1.62 40.92 2.14
CA GLN A 149 1.13 42.20 1.59
C GLN A 149 2.04 42.80 0.50
N LEU A 150 2.71 41.91 -0.26
CA LEU A 150 3.47 42.32 -1.43
C LEU A 150 2.56 42.96 -2.49
N GLY A 151 2.93 44.13 -2.99
CA GLY A 151 2.16 44.87 -4.00
C GLY A 151 0.87 45.49 -3.49
N ALA A 152 0.67 45.56 -2.18
CA ALA A 152 -0.47 46.25 -1.60
C ALA A 152 -0.42 47.79 -1.86
N ARG A 153 -1.59 48.44 -1.78
CA ARG A 153 -1.75 49.89 -1.96
C ARG A 153 -0.97 50.66 -0.88
N ARG A 154 -0.54 51.90 -1.16
CA ARG A 154 0.05 52.82 -0.18
C ARG A 154 -0.80 52.86 1.11
N GLY A 155 -0.17 52.66 2.26
CA GLY A 155 -0.81 52.60 3.59
C GLY A 155 -1.04 51.19 4.10
N TYR A 156 -0.59 50.17 3.35
CA TYR A 156 -0.59 48.75 3.77
C TYR A 156 0.85 48.24 3.74
N PRO A 157 1.58 48.34 4.84
CA PRO A 157 2.97 48.00 4.91
C PRO A 157 3.17 46.49 4.73
N TRP A 158 4.20 46.12 4.00
CA TRP A 158 4.63 44.75 3.91
C TRP A 158 5.23 44.27 5.24
N SER A 159 5.21 42.96 5.47
CA SER A 159 5.82 42.39 6.69
C SER A 159 6.46 41.04 6.41
N VAL A 160 7.39 40.69 7.28
CA VAL A 160 8.03 39.38 7.32
C VAL A 160 7.71 38.74 8.66
N GLU A 161 7.15 37.55 8.63
CA GLU A 161 6.86 36.75 9.80
C GLU A 161 7.69 35.46 9.77
N SER A 162 8.36 35.13 10.85
CA SER A 162 9.09 33.87 11.04
C SER A 162 8.54 33.10 12.21
N GLY A 163 8.63 31.79 12.13
CA GLY A 163 8.22 30.88 13.20
C GLY A 163 9.15 29.69 13.31
N LEU A 164 9.37 29.26 14.55
CA LEU A 164 10.04 28.01 14.88
C LEU A 164 9.15 27.21 15.83
N ALA A 165 9.05 25.90 15.58
CA ALA A 165 8.33 25.00 16.45
C ALA A 165 9.13 23.72 16.67
N LEU A 166 9.13 23.25 17.91
CA LEU A 166 9.85 22.05 18.36
C LEU A 166 8.87 21.06 18.99
N ARG A 167 9.09 19.78 18.76
CA ARG A 167 8.34 18.63 19.32
C ARG A 167 9.24 17.75 20.18
N PRO A 168 9.57 18.17 21.42
CA PRO A 168 10.52 17.44 22.26
C PRO A 168 10.04 16.03 22.65
N PHE A 169 8.72 15.83 22.68
CA PHE A 169 8.07 14.56 23.03
C PHE A 169 7.17 14.04 21.88
N GLY A 170 7.59 14.26 20.62
CA GLY A 170 6.81 13.88 19.44
C GLY A 170 5.55 14.74 19.29
N PRO A 171 4.49 14.22 18.65
CA PRO A 171 3.29 15.00 18.33
C PRO A 171 2.46 15.43 19.53
N ASN A 172 2.75 14.90 20.73
CA ASN A 172 1.96 15.20 21.93
C ASN A 172 2.22 16.61 22.49
N LEU A 173 3.38 17.20 22.22
CA LEU A 173 3.72 18.56 22.67
C LEU A 173 4.51 19.27 21.58
N SER A 174 4.00 20.42 21.15
CA SER A 174 4.72 21.38 20.31
C SER A 174 4.93 22.66 21.07
N ILE A 175 6.18 23.11 21.20
CA ILE A 175 6.56 24.41 21.73
C ILE A 175 6.95 25.27 20.55
N PHE A 176 6.51 26.52 20.52
CA PHE A 176 6.76 27.39 19.37
C PHE A 176 7.05 28.82 19.78
N GLY A 177 7.75 29.52 18.89
CA GLY A 177 7.96 30.97 18.97
C GLY A 177 8.00 31.58 17.58
N GLY A 178 7.79 32.87 17.49
CA GLY A 178 7.83 33.59 16.24
C GLY A 178 8.17 35.06 16.42
N LEU A 179 8.71 35.63 15.34
CA LEU A 179 9.08 37.05 15.23
C LEU A 179 8.43 37.64 13.99
N ALA A 180 7.97 38.88 14.05
CA ALA A 180 7.52 39.62 12.91
C ALA A 180 8.20 41.00 12.83
N TYR A 181 8.49 41.40 11.60
CA TYR A 181 8.94 42.73 11.22
C TYR A 181 7.91 43.37 10.31
N CYS A 182 7.64 44.64 10.51
CA CYS A 182 6.76 45.43 9.66
C CYS A 182 7.46 46.71 9.18
N GLU A 183 7.21 47.10 7.92
CA GLU A 183 7.83 48.26 7.28
C GLU A 183 7.63 49.57 8.08
N ASP A 184 6.46 49.76 8.66
CA ASP A 184 6.09 50.97 9.43
C ASP A 184 6.58 50.95 10.88
N ASP A 185 7.21 49.87 11.33
CA ASP A 185 7.73 49.79 12.70
C ASP A 185 9.04 50.56 12.82
N PRO A 186 9.20 51.38 13.84
CA PRO A 186 10.50 52.05 14.08
C PRO A 186 11.55 50.97 14.36
N LEU A 187 12.72 51.10 13.74
CA LEU A 187 13.88 50.19 13.90
C LEU A 187 14.33 50.07 15.39
N SER A 188 13.87 51.00 16.25
CA SER A 188 14.12 51.02 17.69
C SER A 188 13.17 50.11 18.51
N ASP A 189 12.07 49.60 17.94
CA ASP A 189 11.15 48.64 18.57
C ASP A 189 11.12 47.37 17.75
N PRO A 190 12.15 46.54 17.94
CA PRO A 190 12.55 45.59 16.88
C PRO A 190 11.74 44.31 16.82
N SER A 191 10.81 44.08 17.65
CA SER A 191 10.29 42.73 17.57
C SER A 191 8.90 42.50 18.13
N HIS A 192 7.97 42.43 17.23
CA HIS A 192 6.74 41.68 17.53
C HIS A 192 7.10 40.22 17.71
N TRP A 193 7.01 39.71 18.91
CA TRP A 193 7.24 38.31 19.23
C TRP A 193 6.01 37.65 19.81
N HIS A 194 5.92 36.32 19.59
CA HIS A 194 5.00 35.48 20.32
C HIS A 194 5.66 34.15 20.65
N ALA A 195 5.17 33.51 21.73
CA ALA A 195 5.60 32.18 22.11
C ALA A 195 4.42 31.39 22.69
N GLY A 196 4.50 30.09 22.67
CA GLY A 196 3.43 29.27 23.22
C GLY A 196 3.67 27.77 23.10
N ALA A 197 2.63 27.02 23.45
CA ALA A 197 2.62 25.57 23.35
C ALA A 197 1.27 25.06 22.87
N LEU A 198 1.31 23.91 22.18
CA LEU A 198 0.17 23.11 21.77
C LEU A 198 0.40 21.71 22.30
N ALA A 199 -0.57 21.18 23.04
CA ALA A 199 -0.49 19.88 23.68
C ALA A 199 -1.70 19.01 23.36
N ASN A 200 -1.44 17.77 22.94
CA ASN A 200 -2.43 16.70 22.90
C ASN A 200 -2.56 16.09 24.31
N VAL A 201 -3.52 16.57 25.09
CA VAL A 201 -3.75 16.16 26.50
C VAL A 201 -4.27 14.73 26.60
N GLY A 202 -4.52 14.13 25.48
CA GLY A 202 -4.95 12.74 25.33
C GLY A 202 -5.64 12.54 23.99
N PRO A 203 -5.98 11.29 23.62
CA PRO A 203 -6.64 11.04 22.36
C PRO A 203 -7.96 11.80 22.23
N GLY A 204 -7.96 12.83 21.37
CA GLY A 204 -9.15 13.63 21.08
C GLY A 204 -9.31 14.93 21.85
N LEU A 205 -8.36 15.32 22.69
CA LEU A 205 -8.35 16.62 23.37
C LEU A 205 -7.04 17.34 23.08
N GLU A 206 -7.12 18.51 22.47
CA GLU A 206 -6.01 19.39 22.15
C GLU A 206 -6.17 20.71 22.93
N ALA A 207 -5.13 21.12 23.63
CA ALA A 207 -5.08 22.40 24.32
C ALA A 207 -3.91 23.23 23.78
N TYR A 208 -4.08 24.53 23.68
CA TYR A 208 -3.03 25.42 23.25
C TYR A 208 -3.05 26.73 24.04
N GLY A 209 -1.90 27.35 24.15
CA GLY A 209 -1.74 28.64 24.73
C GLY A 209 -0.62 29.42 24.08
N ALA A 210 -0.77 30.72 23.95
CA ALA A 210 0.24 31.63 23.44
C ALA A 210 0.23 32.97 24.19
N ILE A 211 1.39 33.61 24.22
CA ILE A 211 1.57 34.97 24.74
C ILE A 211 2.37 35.78 23.72
N ASN A 212 2.04 37.04 23.58
CA ASN A 212 2.77 37.99 22.72
C ASN A 212 3.43 39.11 23.53
N GLN A 213 4.20 39.95 22.89
CA GLN A 213 4.90 41.11 23.48
C GLN A 213 3.97 42.04 24.26
N ASN A 214 2.72 42.18 23.83
CA ASN A 214 1.73 43.03 24.50
C ASN A 214 1.11 42.33 25.72
N ARG A 215 1.68 41.19 26.13
CA ARG A 215 1.15 40.31 27.20
C ARG A 215 -0.31 39.89 26.96
N THR A 216 -0.72 39.86 25.71
CA THR A 216 -1.99 39.22 25.35
C THR A 216 -1.81 37.71 25.43
N ILE A 217 -2.63 37.08 26.25
CA ILE A 217 -2.63 35.62 26.44
C ILE A 217 -3.81 35.07 25.67
N LEU A 218 -3.57 34.08 24.78
CA LEU A 218 -4.56 33.25 24.13
C LEU A 218 -4.54 31.87 24.76
N VAL A 219 -5.70 31.34 25.15
CA VAL A 219 -5.86 29.94 25.59
C VAL A 219 -7.02 29.34 24.86
N GLY A 220 -6.86 28.14 24.37
CA GLY A 220 -7.91 27.40 23.69
C GLY A 220 -7.88 25.92 23.94
N VAL A 221 -9.04 25.29 23.78
CA VAL A 221 -9.23 23.84 23.89
C VAL A 221 -10.08 23.39 22.72
N GLN A 222 -9.71 22.26 22.14
CA GLN A 222 -10.39 21.66 21.00
C GLN A 222 -10.65 20.17 21.25
N MET A 223 -11.88 19.75 21.04
CA MET A 223 -12.30 18.37 21.11
C MET A 223 -12.40 17.77 19.72
N ILE A 224 -11.64 16.71 19.48
CA ILE A 224 -11.57 15.99 18.20
C ILE A 224 -12.63 14.89 18.21
N LEU A 225 -13.45 14.86 17.17
CA LEU A 225 -14.59 13.94 16.99
C LEU A 225 -14.42 13.03 15.75
N GLY A 226 -13.20 12.58 15.48
CA GLY A 226 -12.87 11.76 14.33
C GLY A 226 -12.53 12.61 13.08
N ARG A 227 -13.50 12.84 12.19
CA ARG A 227 -13.33 13.71 11.02
C ARG A 227 -13.68 15.18 11.28
N GLY A 228 -14.17 15.48 12.44
CA GLY A 228 -14.47 16.85 12.86
C GLY A 228 -13.86 17.18 14.20
N SER A 229 -13.77 18.44 14.51
CA SER A 229 -13.43 18.95 15.83
C SER A 229 -14.20 20.23 16.13
N ILE A 230 -14.50 20.44 17.38
CA ILE A 230 -15.12 21.65 17.90
C ILE A 230 -14.33 22.14 19.09
N GLY A 231 -14.20 23.44 19.23
CA GLY A 231 -13.44 24.03 20.33
C GLY A 231 -13.80 25.46 20.63
N GLY A 232 -13.15 25.98 21.61
CA GLY A 232 -13.26 27.38 21.98
C GLY A 232 -11.92 27.91 22.41
N ALA A 233 -11.74 29.20 22.24
CA ALA A 233 -10.58 29.92 22.69
C ALA A 233 -10.98 31.27 23.34
N GLY A 234 -10.15 31.77 24.20
CA GLY A 234 -10.31 33.08 24.81
C GLY A 234 -8.99 33.82 24.84
N SER A 235 -9.02 35.12 24.64
CA SER A 235 -7.84 35.98 24.86
C SER A 235 -8.07 36.92 26.06
N ARG A 236 -6.96 37.27 26.74
CA ARG A 236 -6.92 38.28 27.78
C ARG A 236 -5.80 39.26 27.47
N VAL A 237 -6.13 40.55 27.48
CA VAL A 237 -5.19 41.64 27.25
C VAL A 237 -4.62 42.13 28.60
N SER A 238 -3.39 42.64 28.56
CA SER A 238 -2.76 43.26 29.73
C SER A 238 -3.67 44.39 30.27
N GLY A 239 -3.92 44.38 31.62
CA GLY A 239 -4.86 45.32 32.24
C GLY A 239 -6.19 44.69 32.68
N GLY A 240 -6.38 43.39 32.46
CA GLY A 240 -7.43 42.64 33.11
C GLY A 240 -8.76 42.48 32.32
N SER A 241 -8.92 43.17 31.19
CA SER A 241 -10.08 43.03 30.34
C SER A 241 -10.06 41.72 29.59
N LEU A 242 -11.20 41.01 29.52
CA LEU A 242 -11.38 39.87 28.64
C LEU A 242 -11.37 40.39 27.19
N GLY A 243 -10.47 39.85 26.40
CA GLY A 243 -10.41 40.06 24.95
C GLY A 243 -11.51 39.33 24.20
N SER A 244 -11.21 38.79 23.05
CA SER A 244 -12.16 38.04 22.23
C SER A 244 -12.32 36.59 22.71
N GLY A 245 -13.52 36.05 22.59
CA GLY A 245 -13.78 34.62 22.68
C GLY A 245 -14.16 34.05 21.32
N TRP A 246 -13.71 32.86 21.00
CA TRP A 246 -14.00 32.20 19.73
C TRP A 246 -14.67 30.85 19.93
N VAL A 247 -15.57 30.51 19.01
CA VAL A 247 -16.02 29.16 18.74
C VAL A 247 -15.37 28.70 17.44
N ILE A 248 -14.79 27.51 17.45
CA ILE A 248 -13.99 26.97 16.36
C ILE A 248 -14.54 25.62 15.96
N ALA A 249 -14.71 25.39 14.67
CA ALA A 249 -15.06 24.10 14.12
C ALA A 249 -14.09 23.74 12.98
N ARG A 250 -13.66 22.48 12.91
CA ARG A 250 -12.85 21.95 11.82
C ARG A 250 -13.46 20.67 11.28
N SER A 251 -13.22 20.41 10.01
CA SER A 251 -13.53 19.15 9.38
C SER A 251 -12.32 18.66 8.57
N HIS A 252 -12.05 17.38 8.63
CA HIS A 252 -10.93 16.73 7.95
C HIS A 252 -11.43 15.54 7.13
N ALA A 253 -10.90 15.34 5.95
CA ALA A 253 -11.14 14.10 5.20
C ALA A 253 -10.51 12.88 5.91
N ASP A 254 -9.40 13.09 6.62
CA ASP A 254 -8.70 12.06 7.37
C ASP A 254 -9.26 11.93 8.80
N TYR A 255 -9.19 10.73 9.35
CA TYR A 255 -9.73 10.41 10.67
C TYR A 255 -8.65 10.55 11.75
N ARG A 256 -8.91 11.36 12.77
CA ARG A 256 -8.09 11.44 13.99
C ARG A 256 -8.70 10.55 15.08
N SER A 257 -7.86 9.72 15.71
CA SER A 257 -8.27 8.90 16.84
C SER A 257 -8.67 9.78 18.02
N ASN A 258 -9.79 9.45 18.70
CA ASN A 258 -10.24 10.17 19.89
C ASN A 258 -10.82 9.22 20.93
N ARG A 259 -10.85 9.66 22.21
CA ARG A 259 -11.42 8.89 23.32
C ARG A 259 -12.95 8.90 23.32
N LEU A 260 -13.54 9.90 22.67
CA LEU A 260 -14.99 10.09 22.57
C LEU A 260 -15.56 9.38 21.33
N ALA A 261 -14.70 8.74 20.53
CA ALA A 261 -15.15 7.93 19.40
C ALA A 261 -16.23 6.97 19.88
N MET A 262 -17.28 6.89 19.10
CA MET A 262 -18.32 5.91 19.35
C MET A 262 -17.69 4.52 19.29
N LYS A 263 -17.45 3.89 20.45
CA LYS A 263 -16.98 2.52 20.55
C LYS A 263 -18.05 1.56 20.00
N GLY A 264 -17.63 0.33 19.70
CA GLY A 264 -18.55 -0.71 19.28
C GLY A 264 -18.96 -0.63 17.81
N ARG A 265 -18.10 -0.07 16.92
CA ARG A 265 -18.27 -0.21 15.49
C ARG A 265 -17.84 -1.60 15.05
N ILE A 266 -18.51 -2.14 14.04
CA ILE A 266 -18.18 -3.44 13.46
C ILE A 266 -17.49 -3.21 12.13
N ALA A 267 -16.26 -3.69 12.02
CA ALA A 267 -15.53 -3.65 10.76
C ALA A 267 -16.00 -4.81 9.86
N GLU A 268 -16.62 -4.47 8.73
CA GLU A 268 -16.99 -5.47 7.71
C GLU A 268 -15.86 -5.61 6.70
N ILE A 269 -15.34 -6.84 6.56
CA ILE A 269 -14.35 -7.19 5.52
C ILE A 269 -14.99 -8.23 4.61
N ARG A 270 -15.02 -7.93 3.31
CA ARG A 270 -15.53 -8.84 2.28
C ARG A 270 -14.36 -9.53 1.60
N LEU A 271 -14.37 -10.85 1.64
CA LEU A 271 -13.43 -11.74 1.00
C LEU A 271 -14.08 -12.25 -0.27
N LYS A 272 -13.77 -11.64 -1.43
CA LYS A 272 -14.48 -11.88 -2.67
C LYS A 272 -13.55 -12.05 -3.85
N GLY A 273 -13.85 -13.06 -4.68
CA GLY A 273 -13.16 -13.31 -5.95
C GLY A 273 -11.71 -13.71 -5.77
N GLU A 274 -10.92 -13.54 -6.82
CA GLU A 274 -9.49 -13.87 -6.80
C GLU A 274 -8.71 -12.81 -6.01
N ILE A 275 -7.97 -13.26 -5.00
CA ILE A 275 -7.05 -12.43 -4.23
C ILE A 275 -5.67 -12.53 -4.86
N ARG A 276 -5.11 -11.36 -5.20
CA ARG A 276 -3.78 -11.21 -5.79
C ARG A 276 -2.94 -10.25 -4.95
N ASP A 277 -1.65 -10.22 -5.17
CA ASP A 277 -0.74 -9.25 -4.53
C ASP A 277 -0.88 -7.84 -5.15
N GLN A 278 -1.20 -7.76 -6.44
CA GLN A 278 -1.44 -6.50 -7.16
C GLN A 278 -2.77 -6.51 -7.88
N THR A 279 -3.41 -5.34 -7.94
CA THR A 279 -4.56 -5.14 -8.83
C THR A 279 -4.08 -4.97 -10.28
N PRO A 280 -4.80 -5.52 -11.27
CA PRO A 280 -4.53 -5.26 -12.68
C PRO A 280 -4.47 -3.77 -12.99
N GLY A 281 -3.54 -3.35 -13.84
CA GLY A 281 -3.30 -1.94 -14.14
C GLY A 281 -4.50 -1.23 -14.79
N PHE A 282 -5.26 -1.96 -15.61
CA PHE A 282 -6.45 -1.45 -16.30
C PHE A 282 -7.44 -2.59 -16.57
N SER A 283 -8.68 -2.38 -16.19
CA SER A 283 -9.79 -3.24 -16.60
C SER A 283 -10.93 -2.35 -17.08
N LEU A 284 -11.31 -2.48 -18.34
CA LEU A 284 -12.44 -1.76 -18.93
C LEU A 284 -13.79 -2.14 -18.29
N PHE A 285 -13.92 -3.35 -17.76
CA PHE A 285 -15.16 -3.90 -17.21
C PHE A 285 -14.98 -4.57 -15.84
N GLY A 286 -13.77 -4.58 -15.29
CA GLY A 286 -13.44 -5.28 -14.06
C GLY A 286 -13.52 -4.38 -12.83
N ASN A 287 -14.15 -4.88 -11.78
CA ASN A 287 -13.97 -4.34 -10.43
C ASN A 287 -12.48 -4.50 -10.07
N ARG A 288 -11.86 -3.42 -9.60
CA ARG A 288 -10.53 -3.53 -8.97
C ARG A 288 -10.65 -4.52 -7.82
N GLY A 289 -10.11 -5.72 -7.99
CA GLY A 289 -10.07 -6.73 -6.93
C GLY A 289 -9.41 -6.17 -5.67
N THR A 290 -9.70 -6.76 -4.54
CA THR A 290 -9.02 -6.41 -3.28
C THR A 290 -7.71 -7.19 -3.20
N THR A 291 -6.60 -6.53 -2.90
CA THR A 291 -5.31 -7.21 -2.75
C THR A 291 -5.16 -7.82 -1.36
N LEU A 292 -4.31 -8.86 -1.24
CA LEU A 292 -3.99 -9.47 0.05
C LEU A 292 -3.44 -8.42 1.04
N SER A 293 -2.53 -7.58 0.59
CA SER A 293 -1.94 -6.52 1.41
C SER A 293 -2.99 -5.53 1.95
N GLU A 294 -4.01 -5.18 1.15
CA GLU A 294 -5.11 -4.34 1.61
C GLU A 294 -5.97 -5.03 2.66
N LEU A 295 -6.25 -6.34 2.51
CA LEU A 295 -7.02 -7.13 3.50
C LEU A 295 -6.26 -7.22 4.82
N VAL A 296 -4.99 -7.62 4.79
CA VAL A 296 -4.13 -7.70 5.98
C VAL A 296 -4.02 -6.33 6.67
N MET A 297 -3.86 -5.25 5.89
CA MET A 297 -3.82 -3.89 6.44
C MET A 297 -5.16 -3.50 7.09
N GLN A 298 -6.31 -3.86 6.51
CA GLN A 298 -7.63 -3.61 7.10
C GLN A 298 -7.79 -4.36 8.42
N ILE A 299 -7.37 -5.64 8.50
CA ILE A 299 -7.39 -6.45 9.71
C ILE A 299 -6.51 -5.82 10.81
N ASN A 300 -5.28 -5.43 10.45
CA ASN A 300 -4.36 -4.78 11.39
C ASN A 300 -4.89 -3.43 11.90
N ARG A 301 -5.48 -2.63 11.02
CA ARG A 301 -6.15 -1.37 11.41
C ARG A 301 -7.36 -1.62 12.33
N ALA A 302 -8.14 -2.67 12.06
CA ALA A 302 -9.27 -3.05 12.93
C ALA A 302 -8.78 -3.44 14.33
N ALA A 303 -7.64 -4.16 14.41
CA ALA A 303 -7.06 -4.54 15.70
C ALA A 303 -6.69 -3.31 16.54
N GLN A 304 -6.05 -2.32 15.92
CA GLN A 304 -5.54 -1.12 16.58
C GLN A 304 -6.62 -0.05 16.83
N ALA A 305 -7.70 -0.03 16.04
CA ALA A 305 -8.73 1.00 16.10
C ALA A 305 -9.58 0.84 17.38
N ARG A 306 -9.56 1.87 18.25
CA ARG A 306 -10.29 1.86 19.52
C ARG A 306 -11.80 1.92 19.38
N ASP A 307 -12.29 2.42 18.26
CA ASP A 307 -13.72 2.52 17.95
C ASP A 307 -14.29 1.24 17.31
N VAL A 308 -13.42 0.31 16.88
CA VAL A 308 -13.82 -1.00 16.37
C VAL A 308 -13.99 -1.98 17.54
N GLY A 309 -15.17 -2.54 17.69
CA GLY A 309 -15.49 -3.51 18.73
C GLY A 309 -15.43 -4.97 18.25
N GLY A 310 -15.54 -5.22 16.94
CA GLY A 310 -15.53 -6.57 16.38
C GLY A 310 -15.33 -6.59 14.88
N LEU A 311 -15.10 -7.77 14.34
CA LEU A 311 -14.87 -8.03 12.92
C LEU A 311 -15.98 -8.92 12.36
N TYR A 312 -16.59 -8.52 11.26
CA TYR A 312 -17.51 -9.31 10.48
C TYR A 312 -16.87 -9.67 9.15
N LEU A 313 -16.54 -10.96 8.99
CA LEU A 313 -15.96 -11.51 7.76
C LEU A 313 -17.08 -12.06 6.89
N ARG A 314 -17.17 -11.57 5.67
CA ARG A 314 -18.11 -12.09 4.69
C ARG A 314 -17.37 -12.70 3.52
N PHE A 315 -17.53 -14.01 3.32
CA PHE A 315 -17.00 -14.71 2.18
C PHE A 315 -17.98 -14.63 1.00
N ASP A 316 -17.47 -14.54 -0.20
CA ASP A 316 -18.24 -14.43 -1.43
C ASP A 316 -17.41 -15.03 -2.59
N ASN A 317 -17.34 -16.35 -2.67
CA ASN A 317 -16.59 -17.11 -3.66
C ASN A 317 -15.11 -16.66 -3.73
N LEU A 318 -14.38 -16.95 -2.66
CA LEU A 318 -12.98 -16.55 -2.51
C LEU A 318 -12.06 -17.52 -3.26
N ALA A 319 -11.31 -17.03 -4.23
CA ALA A 319 -10.21 -17.76 -4.86
C ALA A 319 -8.88 -17.21 -4.31
N ILE A 320 -8.12 -18.05 -3.62
CA ILE A 320 -6.87 -17.70 -2.96
C ILE A 320 -5.91 -18.89 -2.95
N GLY A 321 -4.63 -18.65 -3.17
CA GLY A 321 -3.60 -19.67 -3.07
C GLY A 321 -3.33 -20.09 -1.62
N GLN A 322 -2.60 -21.19 -1.43
CA GLN A 322 -2.37 -21.75 -0.10
C GLN A 322 -1.52 -20.84 0.79
N GLY A 323 -0.42 -20.30 0.27
CA GLY A 323 0.44 -19.41 1.03
C GLY A 323 -0.26 -18.12 1.45
N MET A 324 -1.01 -17.52 0.52
CA MET A 324 -1.79 -16.30 0.81
C MET A 324 -2.94 -16.58 1.77
N ALA A 325 -3.56 -17.77 1.72
CA ALA A 325 -4.59 -18.17 2.67
C ALA A 325 -4.03 -18.28 4.10
N GLU A 326 -2.82 -18.84 4.25
CA GLU A 326 -2.11 -18.88 5.52
C GLU A 326 -1.73 -17.50 6.03
N GLU A 327 -1.29 -16.58 5.15
CA GLU A 327 -1.00 -15.19 5.51
C GLU A 327 -2.24 -14.45 6.02
N LEU A 328 -3.37 -14.60 5.32
CA LEU A 328 -4.64 -14.01 5.72
C LEU A 328 -5.13 -14.59 7.06
N ARG A 329 -5.03 -15.92 7.22
CA ARG A 329 -5.35 -16.59 8.47
C ARG A 329 -4.48 -16.12 9.63
N ASP A 330 -3.17 -16.01 9.43
CA ASP A 330 -2.22 -15.52 10.44
C ASP A 330 -2.56 -14.09 10.89
N ALA A 331 -2.98 -13.22 9.95
CA ALA A 331 -3.46 -11.88 10.27
C ALA A 331 -4.70 -11.91 11.18
N LEU A 332 -5.64 -12.84 10.96
CA LEU A 332 -6.82 -13.02 11.82
C LEU A 332 -6.47 -13.58 13.19
N VAL A 333 -5.54 -14.53 13.26
CA VAL A 333 -5.03 -15.08 14.54
C VAL A 333 -4.37 -13.97 15.35
N LYS A 334 -3.51 -13.17 14.73
CA LYS A 334 -2.87 -12.00 15.36
C LYS A 334 -3.88 -10.94 15.78
N PHE A 335 -4.94 -10.73 14.99
CA PHE A 335 -6.04 -9.82 15.35
C PHE A 335 -6.67 -10.25 16.68
N LYS A 336 -7.06 -11.53 16.83
CA LYS A 336 -7.62 -12.06 18.08
C LYS A 336 -6.64 -11.93 19.25
N ALA A 337 -5.40 -12.37 19.06
CA ALA A 337 -4.39 -12.36 20.11
C ALA A 337 -4.09 -10.92 20.61
N ASN A 338 -3.97 -9.95 19.71
CA ASN A 338 -3.56 -8.58 20.05
C ASN A 338 -4.72 -7.70 20.52
N SER A 339 -5.95 -7.94 20.04
CA SER A 339 -7.08 -7.05 20.34
C SER A 339 -8.13 -7.70 21.25
N GLY A 340 -8.20 -9.03 21.28
CA GLY A 340 -9.24 -9.82 21.95
C GLY A 340 -10.66 -9.52 21.44
N LYS A 341 -10.82 -8.85 20.30
CA LYS A 341 -12.12 -8.50 19.71
C LYS A 341 -12.73 -9.70 19.00
N PRO A 342 -14.07 -9.87 19.05
CA PRO A 342 -14.73 -10.99 18.41
C PRO A 342 -14.66 -10.92 16.88
N ILE A 343 -14.59 -12.09 16.27
CA ILE A 343 -14.69 -12.31 14.82
C ILE A 343 -15.90 -13.19 14.56
N VAL A 344 -16.80 -12.77 13.70
CA VAL A 344 -17.88 -13.61 13.16
C VAL A 344 -17.67 -13.76 11.66
N ALA A 345 -17.70 -15.00 11.18
CA ALA A 345 -17.61 -15.33 9.77
C ALA A 345 -18.97 -15.77 9.22
N TYR A 346 -19.30 -15.27 8.02
CA TYR A 346 -20.45 -15.72 7.26
C TYR A 346 -20.01 -16.28 5.91
N LEU A 347 -20.48 -17.47 5.60
CA LEU A 347 -20.16 -18.26 4.44
C LEU A 347 -21.47 -18.62 3.71
N PRO A 348 -21.68 -18.21 2.44
CA PRO A 348 -22.76 -18.76 1.61
C PRO A 348 -22.55 -20.24 1.31
N GLU A 349 -21.33 -20.60 0.97
CA GLU A 349 -20.74 -21.92 0.82
C GLU A 349 -19.26 -21.80 1.18
N ALA A 350 -18.56 -22.91 1.37
CA ALA A 350 -17.13 -22.83 1.64
C ALA A 350 -16.33 -24.01 1.08
N SER A 351 -15.24 -23.71 0.41
CA SER A 351 -14.17 -24.64 0.08
C SER A 351 -13.30 -24.93 1.32
N PHE A 352 -12.39 -25.91 1.19
CA PHE A 352 -11.47 -26.27 2.25
C PHE A 352 -10.60 -25.10 2.70
N ARG A 353 -10.08 -24.27 1.75
CA ARG A 353 -9.28 -23.08 2.08
C ARG A 353 -10.10 -21.97 2.71
N GLU A 354 -11.32 -21.73 2.23
CA GLU A 354 -12.20 -20.71 2.83
C GLU A 354 -12.55 -21.07 4.27
N TYR A 355 -12.87 -22.34 4.51
CA TYR A 355 -13.13 -22.80 5.87
C TYR A 355 -11.89 -22.74 6.76
N PHE A 356 -10.71 -23.09 6.24
CA PHE A 356 -9.45 -22.94 6.96
C PHE A 356 -9.23 -21.50 7.46
N ILE A 357 -9.53 -20.49 6.64
CA ILE A 357 -9.47 -19.08 7.04
C ILE A 357 -10.58 -18.77 8.05
N ALA A 358 -11.82 -19.16 7.76
CA ALA A 358 -12.98 -18.88 8.59
C ALA A 358 -12.94 -19.54 9.97
N SER A 359 -12.23 -20.69 10.09
CA SER A 359 -12.14 -21.46 11.33
C SER A 359 -11.55 -20.68 12.52
N VAL A 360 -10.85 -19.57 12.27
CA VAL A 360 -10.33 -18.66 13.31
C VAL A 360 -11.43 -17.88 14.01
N ALA A 361 -12.60 -17.70 13.37
CA ALA A 361 -13.71 -16.92 13.92
C ALA A 361 -14.25 -17.50 15.23
N ASP A 362 -14.81 -16.63 16.07
CA ASP A 362 -15.47 -17.02 17.32
C ASP A 362 -16.85 -17.61 17.06
N SER A 363 -17.47 -17.24 15.94
CA SER A 363 -18.71 -17.84 15.46
C SER A 363 -18.71 -17.88 13.93
N ILE A 364 -19.10 -19.03 13.39
CA ILE A 364 -19.16 -19.31 11.96
C ILE A 364 -20.61 -19.61 11.58
N PHE A 365 -21.13 -18.84 10.64
CA PHE A 365 -22.43 -19.03 10.05
C PHE A 365 -22.29 -19.54 8.61
N LEU A 366 -23.02 -20.59 8.28
CA LEU A 366 -23.18 -21.08 6.93
C LEU A 366 -24.63 -20.88 6.50
N GLU A 367 -24.86 -20.47 5.24
CA GLU A 367 -26.20 -20.34 4.68
C GLU A 367 -26.99 -21.66 4.86
N PRO A 368 -28.28 -21.65 5.21
CA PRO A 368 -29.04 -22.88 5.53
C PRO A 368 -29.03 -23.94 4.42
N VAL A 369 -28.93 -23.50 3.16
CA VAL A 369 -28.81 -24.39 1.98
C VAL A 369 -27.38 -24.45 1.43
N GLY A 370 -26.43 -23.81 2.12
CA GLY A 370 -25.02 -23.80 1.76
C GLY A 370 -24.35 -25.15 2.10
N ASP A 371 -23.32 -25.45 1.35
CA ASP A 371 -22.49 -26.63 1.59
C ASP A 371 -21.07 -26.28 2.04
N LEU A 372 -20.53 -27.12 2.87
CA LEU A 372 -19.17 -27.05 3.39
C LEU A 372 -18.33 -28.17 2.73
N ARG A 373 -17.52 -27.79 1.77
CA ARG A 373 -16.72 -28.71 0.96
C ARG A 373 -15.32 -28.91 1.58
N LEU A 374 -15.26 -29.66 2.68
CA LEU A 374 -14.00 -30.00 3.34
C LEU A 374 -13.33 -31.21 2.67
N THR A 375 -13.20 -31.21 1.37
CA THR A 375 -12.82 -32.36 0.56
C THR A 375 -11.32 -32.64 0.48
N GLY A 376 -10.49 -31.91 1.24
CA GLY A 376 -9.03 -32.06 1.20
C GLY A 376 -8.41 -31.39 -0.03
N TYR A 377 -7.19 -31.80 -0.35
CA TYR A 377 -6.46 -31.36 -1.52
C TYR A 377 -6.32 -32.48 -2.55
N GLY A 378 -6.33 -32.14 -3.82
CA GLY A 378 -6.07 -33.05 -4.91
C GLY A 378 -5.42 -32.32 -6.06
N VAL A 379 -4.52 -32.99 -6.78
CA VAL A 379 -3.91 -32.52 -8.00
C VAL A 379 -4.24 -33.50 -9.13
N GLY A 380 -4.72 -32.96 -10.24
CA GLY A 380 -4.93 -33.71 -11.48
C GLY A 380 -4.13 -33.09 -12.61
N GLN A 381 -3.32 -33.87 -13.28
CA GLN A 381 -2.52 -33.41 -14.42
C GLN A 381 -2.98 -34.09 -15.71
N LEU A 382 -3.16 -33.28 -16.77
CA LEU A 382 -3.47 -33.77 -18.09
C LEU A 382 -2.17 -34.10 -18.85
N TYR A 383 -2.16 -35.20 -19.61
CA TYR A 383 -1.03 -35.60 -20.43
C TYR A 383 -1.47 -35.64 -21.88
N PHE A 384 -0.84 -34.84 -22.73
CA PHE A 384 -1.26 -34.63 -24.12
C PHE A 384 -0.46 -35.46 -25.13
N ARG A 385 0.59 -36.17 -24.72
CA ARG A 385 1.44 -36.93 -25.64
C ARG A 385 0.64 -37.74 -26.67
N ARG A 386 -0.30 -38.56 -26.20
CA ARG A 386 -1.10 -39.42 -27.10
C ARG A 386 -2.00 -38.60 -28.05
N ALA A 387 -2.49 -37.47 -27.61
CA ALA A 387 -3.29 -36.55 -28.43
C ALA A 387 -2.41 -35.89 -29.50
N LEU A 388 -1.22 -35.39 -29.09
CA LEU A 388 -0.23 -34.81 -29.99
C LEU A 388 0.23 -35.82 -31.06
N ASP A 389 0.53 -37.08 -30.67
CA ASP A 389 0.89 -38.15 -31.60
C ASP A 389 -0.22 -38.41 -32.61
N LYS A 390 -1.50 -38.46 -32.16
CA LYS A 390 -2.64 -38.60 -33.06
C LYS A 390 -2.80 -37.43 -34.03
N LEU A 391 -2.52 -36.21 -33.59
CA LEU A 391 -2.56 -35.01 -34.43
C LEU A 391 -1.35 -34.93 -35.38
N GLY A 392 -0.25 -35.62 -35.09
CA GLY A 392 1.00 -35.50 -35.82
C GLY A 392 1.85 -34.32 -35.37
N VAL A 393 1.69 -33.89 -34.10
CA VAL A 393 2.53 -32.90 -33.48
C VAL A 393 3.59 -33.60 -32.63
N GLU A 394 4.86 -33.28 -32.85
CA GLU A 394 5.98 -33.78 -32.04
C GLU A 394 6.35 -32.76 -30.96
N ALA A 395 6.35 -33.21 -29.72
CA ALA A 395 6.84 -32.42 -28.58
C ALA A 395 8.35 -32.65 -28.40
N ASP A 396 9.19 -31.77 -28.92
CA ASP A 396 10.66 -31.87 -28.85
C ASP A 396 11.20 -31.01 -27.71
N PHE A 397 11.33 -31.67 -26.53
CA PHE A 397 11.75 -31.02 -25.29
C PHE A 397 13.06 -31.63 -24.77
N THR A 398 13.93 -30.75 -24.28
CA THR A 398 15.15 -31.09 -23.54
C THR A 398 15.05 -30.50 -22.15
N ARG A 399 15.24 -31.31 -21.10
CA ARG A 399 15.16 -30.83 -19.70
C ARG A 399 16.36 -31.29 -18.88
N ILE A 400 16.73 -30.54 -17.85
CA ILE A 400 17.65 -30.95 -16.81
C ILE A 400 16.94 -30.85 -15.46
N GLY A 401 17.08 -31.92 -14.69
CA GLY A 401 16.45 -32.09 -13.40
C GLY A 401 15.45 -33.23 -13.40
N ARG A 402 15.66 -34.21 -12.49
CA ARG A 402 14.80 -35.39 -12.34
C ARG A 402 13.36 -35.03 -12.05
N TYR A 403 13.14 -33.93 -11.29
CA TYR A 403 11.83 -33.44 -10.85
C TYR A 403 11.25 -32.33 -11.76
N LYS A 404 11.95 -31.92 -12.84
CA LYS A 404 11.44 -30.86 -13.73
C LYS A 404 10.31 -31.39 -14.59
N SER A 405 9.10 -31.38 -14.07
CA SER A 405 7.89 -32.00 -14.64
C SER A 405 7.19 -31.20 -15.73
N ALA A 406 7.58 -29.95 -15.96
CA ALA A 406 6.90 -29.04 -16.91
C ALA A 406 6.75 -29.64 -18.34
N ALA A 407 7.75 -30.36 -18.84
CA ALA A 407 7.71 -31.00 -20.15
C ALA A 407 6.85 -32.28 -20.16
N GLU A 408 6.67 -32.96 -19.02
CA GLU A 408 5.97 -34.28 -18.95
C GLU A 408 4.53 -34.19 -19.47
N THR A 409 3.86 -33.07 -19.28
CA THR A 409 2.53 -32.78 -19.82
C THR A 409 2.44 -33.08 -21.32
N PHE A 410 3.52 -32.85 -22.05
CA PHE A 410 3.57 -33.02 -23.52
C PHE A 410 4.35 -34.23 -23.96
N THR A 411 5.34 -34.70 -23.19
CA THR A 411 6.26 -35.77 -23.54
C THR A 411 5.87 -37.13 -22.98
N ASP A 412 5.06 -37.17 -21.94
CA ASP A 412 4.70 -38.37 -21.24
C ASP A 412 3.19 -38.66 -21.29
N SER A 413 2.78 -39.86 -20.96
CA SER A 413 1.35 -40.27 -20.93
C SER A 413 0.83 -40.50 -19.52
N THR A 414 1.72 -40.46 -18.53
CA THR A 414 1.45 -40.64 -17.11
C THR A 414 2.47 -39.82 -16.28
N MET A 415 2.15 -39.60 -15.04
CA MET A 415 3.04 -38.96 -14.06
C MET A 415 4.26 -39.86 -13.78
N SER A 416 5.46 -39.27 -13.84
CA SER A 416 6.67 -39.98 -13.43
C SER A 416 6.69 -40.16 -11.91
N ASP A 417 7.50 -41.15 -11.43
CA ASP A 417 7.66 -41.41 -10.00
C ASP A 417 8.19 -40.16 -9.26
N ALA A 418 9.15 -39.45 -9.85
CA ALA A 418 9.70 -38.23 -9.30
C ALA A 418 8.64 -37.11 -9.16
N THR A 419 7.80 -36.95 -10.16
CA THR A 419 6.70 -35.99 -10.14
C THR A 419 5.66 -36.39 -9.10
N ARG A 420 5.35 -37.66 -8.98
CA ARG A 420 4.43 -38.20 -7.97
C ARG A 420 4.97 -37.92 -6.56
N GLU A 421 6.23 -38.26 -6.29
CA GLU A 421 6.91 -38.05 -5.01
C GLU A 421 6.79 -36.59 -4.54
N GLN A 422 7.16 -35.65 -5.38
CA GLN A 422 7.11 -34.21 -4.97
C GLN A 422 5.69 -33.69 -4.75
N TYR A 423 4.69 -34.22 -5.48
CA TYR A 423 3.30 -33.79 -5.27
C TYR A 423 2.68 -34.41 -4.04
N GLU A 424 2.98 -35.66 -3.75
CA GLU A 424 2.54 -36.31 -2.51
C GLU A 424 3.09 -35.56 -1.29
N GLU A 425 4.39 -35.22 -1.28
CA GLU A 425 4.98 -34.43 -0.19
C GLU A 425 4.34 -33.03 -0.05
N LEU A 426 4.04 -32.36 -1.17
CA LEU A 426 3.41 -31.06 -1.18
C LEU A 426 1.97 -31.13 -0.61
N LEU A 427 1.20 -32.11 -1.07
CA LEU A 427 -0.18 -32.32 -0.62
C LEU A 427 -0.25 -32.76 0.84
N ASP A 428 0.67 -33.61 1.29
CA ASP A 428 0.75 -34.06 2.69
C ASP A 428 1.07 -32.88 3.64
N ASP A 429 2.02 -31.99 3.27
CA ASP A 429 2.32 -30.80 4.06
C ASP A 429 1.13 -29.85 4.13
N TRP A 430 0.52 -29.50 3.00
CA TRP A 430 -0.65 -28.64 2.96
C TRP A 430 -1.84 -29.22 3.74
N TYR A 431 -2.08 -30.52 3.59
CA TYR A 431 -3.16 -31.22 4.28
C TYR A 431 -2.93 -31.20 5.79
N THR A 432 -1.74 -31.58 6.24
CA THR A 432 -1.39 -31.60 7.66
C THR A 432 -1.51 -30.22 8.28
N ARG A 433 -0.95 -29.19 7.66
CA ARG A 433 -1.01 -27.81 8.16
C ARG A 433 -2.44 -27.26 8.23
N THR A 434 -3.26 -27.58 7.23
CA THR A 434 -4.66 -27.15 7.21
C THR A 434 -5.47 -27.87 8.28
N VAL A 435 -5.30 -29.20 8.42
CA VAL A 435 -5.94 -30.01 9.46
C VAL A 435 -5.57 -29.50 10.86
N ASP A 436 -4.26 -29.30 11.12
CA ASP A 436 -3.78 -28.81 12.42
C ASP A 436 -4.32 -27.41 12.74
N GLY A 437 -4.33 -26.52 11.73
CA GLY A 437 -4.89 -25.18 11.88
C GLY A 437 -6.38 -25.20 12.24
N ILE A 438 -7.16 -26.03 11.61
CA ILE A 438 -8.59 -26.22 11.91
C ILE A 438 -8.75 -26.84 13.31
N ALA A 439 -7.99 -27.89 13.62
CA ALA A 439 -8.01 -28.59 14.89
C ALA A 439 -7.79 -27.61 16.06
N VAL A 440 -6.74 -26.81 16.00
CA VAL A 440 -6.43 -25.79 17.02
C VAL A 440 -7.57 -24.78 17.15
N SER A 441 -8.09 -24.28 16.03
CA SER A 441 -9.11 -23.21 16.04
C SER A 441 -10.46 -23.69 16.52
N ARG A 442 -10.87 -24.91 16.15
CA ARG A 442 -12.16 -25.50 16.52
C ARG A 442 -12.07 -26.36 17.79
N ARG A 443 -10.88 -26.48 18.42
CA ARG A 443 -10.61 -27.30 19.61
C ARG A 443 -10.97 -28.77 19.39
N LEU A 444 -10.63 -29.28 18.22
CA LEU A 444 -10.78 -30.67 17.83
C LEU A 444 -9.40 -31.36 17.83
N SER A 445 -9.38 -32.70 17.85
CA SER A 445 -8.15 -33.43 17.55
C SER A 445 -7.90 -33.45 16.05
N ALA A 446 -6.63 -33.52 15.64
CA ALA A 446 -6.26 -33.67 14.22
C ALA A 446 -6.96 -34.90 13.58
N ASP A 447 -7.06 -36.00 14.29
CA ASP A 447 -7.70 -37.22 13.80
C ASP A 447 -9.22 -37.02 13.62
N SER A 448 -9.86 -36.25 14.51
CA SER A 448 -11.27 -35.88 14.34
C SER A 448 -11.47 -35.03 13.09
N VAL A 449 -10.58 -34.05 12.83
CA VAL A 449 -10.66 -33.22 11.62
C VAL A 449 -10.41 -34.09 10.35
N LYS A 450 -9.46 -35.02 10.37
CA LYS A 450 -9.24 -35.96 9.26
C LYS A 450 -10.48 -36.83 8.98
N ALA A 451 -11.12 -37.35 10.04
CA ALA A 451 -12.36 -38.09 9.90
C ALA A 451 -13.49 -37.24 9.30
N LEU A 452 -13.58 -35.97 9.70
CA LEU A 452 -14.54 -35.03 9.14
C LEU A 452 -14.23 -34.72 7.65
N VAL A 453 -12.99 -34.55 7.28
CA VAL A 453 -12.59 -34.37 5.86
C VAL A 453 -12.99 -35.59 5.02
N ASN A 454 -12.78 -36.78 5.53
CA ASN A 454 -13.13 -38.03 4.79
C ASN A 454 -14.65 -38.21 4.61
N ASN A 455 -15.47 -37.57 5.44
CA ASN A 455 -16.94 -37.63 5.37
C ASN A 455 -17.60 -36.42 4.68
N ALA A 456 -16.81 -35.48 4.19
CA ALA A 456 -17.31 -34.28 3.50
C ALA A 456 -17.88 -34.63 2.09
N PRO A 457 -18.76 -33.80 1.51
CA PRO A 457 -19.20 -32.48 1.97
C PRO A 457 -20.33 -32.52 3.02
N TYR A 458 -20.54 -31.40 3.73
CA TYR A 458 -21.57 -31.23 4.75
C TYR A 458 -22.57 -30.17 4.38
N MET A 459 -23.88 -30.45 4.52
CA MET A 459 -24.90 -29.39 4.54
C MET A 459 -24.86 -28.63 5.88
N ALA A 460 -25.33 -27.38 5.90
CA ALA A 460 -25.23 -26.52 7.08
C ALA A 460 -25.74 -27.17 8.38
N ALA A 461 -26.90 -27.82 8.38
CA ALA A 461 -27.45 -28.48 9.57
C ALA A 461 -26.55 -29.61 10.10
N GLU A 462 -25.93 -30.35 9.22
CA GLU A 462 -24.97 -31.41 9.59
C GLU A 462 -23.64 -30.82 10.07
N ALA A 463 -23.14 -29.77 9.42
CA ALA A 463 -21.94 -29.06 9.84
C ALA A 463 -22.03 -28.48 11.25
N VAL A 464 -23.24 -28.03 11.67
CA VAL A 464 -23.52 -27.63 13.05
C VAL A 464 -23.44 -28.86 13.98
N ARG A 465 -24.09 -29.96 13.60
CA ARG A 465 -24.13 -31.17 14.43
C ARG A 465 -22.76 -31.75 14.73
N VAL A 466 -21.84 -31.69 13.74
CA VAL A 466 -20.48 -32.22 13.90
C VAL A 466 -19.49 -31.18 14.45
N GLY A 467 -19.92 -29.95 14.77
CA GLY A 467 -19.13 -28.93 15.43
C GLY A 467 -18.18 -28.15 14.49
N LEU A 468 -18.38 -28.27 13.19
CA LEU A 468 -17.58 -27.51 12.22
C LEU A 468 -17.99 -26.04 12.15
N ILE A 469 -19.27 -25.74 12.28
CA ILE A 469 -19.83 -24.39 12.34
C ILE A 469 -20.70 -24.20 13.56
N ASP A 470 -21.00 -22.96 13.90
CA ASP A 470 -21.75 -22.63 15.11
C ASP A 470 -23.25 -22.46 14.83
N SER A 471 -23.61 -22.07 13.59
CA SER A 471 -25.02 -21.90 13.23
C SER A 471 -25.24 -22.03 11.72
N ALA A 472 -26.38 -22.61 11.37
CA ALA A 472 -26.97 -22.48 10.04
C ALA A 472 -27.86 -21.22 10.03
N GLY A 473 -27.53 -20.21 9.21
CA GLY A 473 -28.25 -18.94 9.21
C GLY A 473 -27.81 -17.96 8.16
N HIS A 474 -28.70 -17.05 7.82
CA HIS A 474 -28.46 -15.99 6.84
C HIS A 474 -27.52 -14.89 7.33
N SER A 475 -27.01 -14.06 6.42
CA SER A 475 -26.01 -13.05 6.70
C SER A 475 -26.43 -11.98 7.73
N ASP A 476 -27.73 -11.70 7.85
CA ASP A 476 -28.32 -10.81 8.85
C ASP A 476 -28.17 -11.39 10.28
N ARG A 477 -28.41 -12.71 10.45
CA ARG A 477 -28.21 -13.40 11.73
C ARG A 477 -26.74 -13.45 12.15
N ALA A 478 -25.85 -13.68 11.19
CA ALA A 478 -24.41 -13.61 11.46
C ALA A 478 -23.99 -12.19 11.88
N TYR A 479 -24.59 -11.16 11.27
CA TYR A 479 -24.34 -9.78 11.65
C TYR A 479 -24.92 -9.46 13.03
N GLU A 480 -26.14 -9.90 13.37
CA GLU A 480 -26.74 -9.79 14.71
C GLU A 480 -25.87 -10.47 15.80
N SER A 481 -25.21 -11.59 15.45
CA SER A 481 -24.32 -12.30 16.36
C SER A 481 -23.10 -11.42 16.71
N VAL A 482 -22.42 -10.82 15.73
CA VAL A 482 -21.30 -9.92 16.03
C VAL A 482 -21.76 -8.67 16.78
N GLU A 483 -22.97 -8.13 16.49
CA GLU A 483 -23.54 -7.03 17.25
C GLU A 483 -23.73 -7.40 18.72
N THR A 484 -24.25 -8.60 18.98
CA THR A 484 -24.48 -9.13 20.34
C THR A 484 -23.16 -9.28 21.09
N MET A 485 -22.13 -9.87 20.45
CA MET A 485 -20.79 -10.02 21.04
C MET A 485 -20.15 -8.65 21.34
N VAL A 486 -20.26 -7.71 20.41
CA VAL A 486 -19.72 -6.34 20.59
C VAL A 486 -20.50 -5.61 21.68
N ARG A 487 -21.82 -5.74 21.73
CA ARG A 487 -22.66 -5.13 22.78
C ARG A 487 -22.33 -5.65 24.17
N SER A 488 -22.14 -6.96 24.31
CA SER A 488 -21.73 -7.57 25.58
C SER A 488 -20.38 -7.05 26.07
N ARG A 489 -19.45 -6.75 25.16
CA ARG A 489 -18.11 -6.30 25.48
C ARG A 489 -18.01 -4.79 25.70
N GLU A 490 -18.61 -4.00 24.80
CA GLU A 490 -18.45 -2.53 24.74
C GLU A 490 -19.67 -1.78 25.31
N GLY A 491 -20.71 -2.48 25.73
CA GLY A 491 -21.99 -1.92 26.24
C GLY A 491 -22.89 -1.35 25.15
N ARG A 492 -22.38 -1.17 23.92
CA ARG A 492 -23.13 -0.58 22.79
C ARG A 492 -22.61 -1.02 21.45
N VAL A 493 -23.44 -0.87 20.42
CA VAL A 493 -23.07 -1.01 19.01
C VAL A 493 -23.31 0.33 18.30
N SER A 494 -22.36 0.77 17.47
CA SER A 494 -22.39 2.06 16.78
C SER A 494 -22.37 1.90 15.25
N GLY A 495 -22.84 0.74 14.75
CA GLY A 495 -22.99 0.44 13.33
C GLY A 495 -21.70 -0.06 12.65
N LYS A 496 -21.78 -0.16 11.33
CA LYS A 496 -20.69 -0.68 10.47
C LYS A 496 -19.63 0.39 10.17
N ILE A 497 -18.41 -0.06 9.95
CA ILE A 497 -17.31 0.79 9.44
C ILE A 497 -16.58 0.09 8.30
N ASN A 498 -16.31 0.83 7.23
CA ASN A 498 -15.44 0.39 6.15
C ASN A 498 -14.03 0.97 6.35
N LEU A 499 -13.08 0.11 6.71
CA LEU A 499 -11.70 0.52 6.99
C LEU A 499 -10.88 0.76 5.73
N ALA A 500 -11.26 0.20 4.58
CA ALA A 500 -10.58 0.45 3.31
C ALA A 500 -10.64 1.92 2.90
N ARG A 501 -11.74 2.61 3.24
CA ARG A 501 -11.96 4.04 2.95
C ARG A 501 -11.48 4.98 4.06
N ARG A 502 -10.90 4.45 5.13
CA ARG A 502 -10.48 5.23 6.28
C ARG A 502 -9.01 5.61 6.16
N ARG A 503 -8.73 6.85 5.80
CA ARG A 503 -7.40 7.43 5.91
C ARG A 503 -7.20 7.95 7.33
N LEU A 504 -6.06 7.62 7.93
CA LEU A 504 -5.67 8.16 9.24
C LEU A 504 -4.98 9.49 9.04
N TYR A 505 -5.28 10.42 9.95
CA TYR A 505 -4.63 11.72 10.00
C TYR A 505 -3.16 11.55 10.40
N ASP A 506 -2.28 12.09 9.60
CA ASP A 506 -0.85 12.02 9.80
C ASP A 506 -0.35 13.24 10.56
N GLU A 507 0.18 13.03 11.77
CA GLU A 507 0.72 14.08 12.63
C GLU A 507 2.25 14.22 12.52
N THR A 508 2.91 13.44 11.71
CA THR A 508 4.38 13.40 11.64
C THR A 508 4.94 14.56 10.84
N TRP A 509 5.99 15.19 11.35
CA TRP A 509 6.77 16.19 10.64
C TRP A 509 7.97 15.55 9.94
N GLY A 510 8.46 16.24 8.89
CA GLY A 510 9.67 15.85 8.18
C GLY A 510 9.52 14.68 7.22
N PRO A 511 10.56 14.41 6.47
CA PRO A 511 10.59 13.27 5.57
C PRO A 511 10.68 11.98 6.38
N ARG A 512 9.88 10.98 5.96
CA ARG A 512 9.98 9.64 6.51
C ARG A 512 10.98 8.83 5.72
N PRO A 513 11.73 7.94 6.38
CA PRO A 513 12.49 6.96 5.65
C PRO A 513 11.53 6.11 4.81
N LYS A 514 11.87 5.90 3.55
CA LYS A 514 11.06 5.11 2.63
C LYS A 514 11.55 3.68 2.58
N LEU A 515 10.61 2.75 2.47
CA LEU A 515 10.84 1.36 2.16
C LEU A 515 10.09 1.04 0.87
N ALA A 516 10.81 0.56 -0.15
CA ALA A 516 10.18 0.14 -1.38
C ALA A 516 9.59 -1.27 -1.23
N VAL A 517 8.34 -1.45 -1.65
CA VAL A 517 7.74 -2.76 -1.85
C VAL A 517 7.57 -2.97 -3.34
N ILE A 518 8.39 -3.85 -3.91
CA ILE A 518 8.40 -4.14 -5.34
C ILE A 518 7.68 -5.46 -5.56
N PHE A 519 6.57 -5.40 -6.29
CA PHE A 519 5.79 -6.58 -6.61
C PHE A 519 6.23 -7.18 -7.94
N ALA A 520 6.46 -8.49 -7.95
CA ALA A 520 6.89 -9.30 -9.07
C ALA A 520 5.98 -10.51 -9.21
N SER A 521 4.83 -10.31 -9.89
CA SER A 521 3.79 -11.32 -10.00
C SER A 521 3.60 -11.75 -11.46
N GLY A 522 3.39 -13.05 -11.67
CA GLY A 522 3.12 -13.65 -12.97
C GLY A 522 4.33 -14.32 -13.62
N GLN A 523 4.14 -14.77 -14.87
CA GLN A 523 5.17 -15.42 -15.67
C GLN A 523 6.22 -14.42 -16.13
N ILE A 524 7.51 -14.75 -15.97
CA ILE A 524 8.63 -13.89 -16.39
C ILE A 524 8.77 -13.92 -17.92
N VAL A 525 8.70 -12.73 -18.52
CA VAL A 525 8.90 -12.50 -19.94
C VAL A 525 9.93 -11.39 -20.18
N ASN A 526 10.48 -11.34 -21.39
CA ASN A 526 11.30 -10.18 -21.78
C ASN A 526 10.42 -8.94 -21.99
N GLY A 527 11.00 -7.74 -21.93
CA GLY A 527 10.29 -6.50 -22.17
C GLY A 527 9.44 -6.04 -20.97
N THR A 528 8.30 -5.42 -21.23
CA THR A 528 7.46 -4.75 -20.22
C THR A 528 6.36 -5.68 -19.67
N SER A 529 5.96 -5.43 -18.41
CA SER A 529 4.84 -6.14 -17.78
C SER A 529 3.50 -5.82 -18.44
N GLY A 530 2.60 -6.79 -18.44
CA GLY A 530 1.26 -6.67 -19.02
C GLY A 530 0.37 -7.85 -18.65
N GLU A 531 -0.79 -7.90 -19.25
CA GLU A 531 -1.69 -9.07 -19.21
C GLU A 531 -1.81 -9.63 -20.63
N ASP A 532 -1.78 -10.95 -20.73
CA ASP A 532 -2.11 -11.61 -22.00
C ASP A 532 -3.58 -11.38 -22.31
N PHE A 533 -3.85 -10.81 -23.47
CA PHE A 533 -5.20 -10.39 -23.86
C PHE A 533 -6.21 -11.53 -23.95
N PHE A 534 -5.76 -12.73 -24.31
CA PHE A 534 -6.65 -13.88 -24.51
C PHE A 534 -6.85 -14.71 -23.22
N SER A 535 -5.79 -14.90 -22.45
CA SER A 535 -5.86 -15.71 -21.23
C SER A 535 -6.09 -14.91 -19.95
N GLY A 536 -5.90 -13.57 -19.96
CA GLY A 536 -5.91 -12.75 -18.77
C GLY A 536 -4.74 -13.05 -17.82
N THR A 537 -3.76 -13.83 -18.27
CA THR A 537 -2.60 -14.21 -17.46
C THR A 537 -1.67 -13.01 -17.27
N GLN A 538 -1.30 -12.76 -16.03
CA GLN A 538 -0.36 -11.69 -15.70
C GLN A 538 1.05 -12.07 -16.17
N MET A 539 1.68 -11.18 -16.93
CA MET A 539 3.06 -11.31 -17.40
C MET A 539 3.96 -10.32 -16.67
N MET A 540 5.02 -10.83 -16.07
CA MET A 540 6.06 -10.06 -15.40
C MET A 540 7.15 -9.73 -16.42
N GLY A 541 7.17 -8.49 -16.92
CA GLY A 541 8.20 -8.01 -17.83
C GLY A 541 9.50 -7.69 -17.12
N ALA A 542 10.59 -8.30 -17.59
CA ALA A 542 11.92 -8.13 -16.98
C ALA A 542 12.37 -6.67 -16.91
N GLU A 543 12.11 -5.90 -17.97
CA GLU A 543 12.48 -4.47 -18.01
C GLU A 543 11.71 -3.63 -16.96
N THR A 544 10.42 -3.95 -16.76
CA THR A 544 9.58 -3.24 -15.77
C THR A 544 10.12 -3.46 -14.36
N ILE A 545 10.43 -4.71 -14.01
CA ILE A 545 10.92 -5.06 -12.67
C ILE A 545 12.35 -4.57 -12.48
N ALA A 546 13.23 -4.75 -13.45
CA ALA A 546 14.60 -4.23 -13.40
C ALA A 546 14.62 -2.71 -13.21
N LYS A 547 13.76 -1.96 -13.93
CA LYS A 547 13.62 -0.52 -13.76
C LYS A 547 13.14 -0.15 -12.35
N ALA A 548 12.19 -0.89 -11.78
CA ALA A 548 11.69 -0.64 -10.42
C ALA A 548 12.80 -0.88 -9.38
N LEU A 549 13.56 -1.98 -9.50
CA LEU A 549 14.70 -2.28 -8.64
C LEU A 549 15.80 -1.21 -8.76
N LYS A 550 16.13 -0.79 -9.99
CA LYS A 550 17.07 0.29 -10.25
C LYS A 550 16.63 1.60 -9.62
N GLN A 551 15.37 2.00 -9.78
CA GLN A 551 14.82 3.20 -9.15
C GLN A 551 14.93 3.14 -7.62
N ALA A 552 14.62 1.97 -7.01
CA ALA A 552 14.79 1.78 -5.57
C ALA A 552 16.25 1.87 -5.13
N ARG A 553 17.19 1.39 -5.96
CA ARG A 553 18.63 1.48 -5.71
C ARG A 553 19.14 2.92 -5.76
N GLU A 554 18.67 3.72 -6.73
CA GLU A 554 19.14 5.09 -7.01
C GLU A 554 18.44 6.16 -6.17
N ASP A 555 17.26 5.90 -5.60
CA ASP A 555 16.57 6.85 -4.71
C ASP A 555 17.15 6.79 -3.29
N ASP A 556 17.91 7.79 -2.89
CA ASP A 556 18.51 7.90 -1.55
C ASP A 556 17.47 7.95 -0.41
N ALA A 557 16.22 8.30 -0.70
CA ALA A 557 15.15 8.30 0.30
C ALA A 557 14.70 6.86 0.64
N ILE A 558 14.88 5.90 -0.28
CA ILE A 558 14.60 4.49 -0.05
C ILE A 558 15.77 3.87 0.71
N LYS A 559 15.48 3.31 1.88
CA LYS A 559 16.48 2.75 2.80
C LYS A 559 16.51 1.22 2.83
N ALA A 560 15.45 0.57 2.34
CA ALA A 560 15.36 -0.89 2.22
C ALA A 560 14.38 -1.26 1.11
N VAL A 561 14.49 -2.49 0.62
CA VAL A 561 13.60 -3.04 -0.40
C VAL A 561 12.99 -4.34 0.10
N VAL A 562 11.68 -4.45 0.00
CA VAL A 562 10.96 -5.71 0.06
C VAL A 562 10.58 -6.10 -1.37
N PHE A 563 11.08 -7.23 -1.81
CA PHE A 563 10.81 -7.78 -3.12
C PHE A 563 9.77 -8.89 -3.01
N ARG A 564 8.50 -8.55 -3.26
CA ARG A 564 7.38 -9.49 -3.16
C ARG A 564 7.24 -10.27 -4.46
N ILE A 565 7.43 -11.59 -4.38
CA ILE A 565 7.43 -12.49 -5.54
C ILE A 565 6.25 -13.44 -5.45
N ASP A 566 5.56 -13.57 -6.60
CA ASP A 566 4.50 -14.54 -6.81
C ASP A 566 4.55 -15.02 -8.27
N SER A 567 5.51 -15.93 -8.57
CA SER A 567 5.89 -16.29 -9.94
C SER A 567 6.23 -17.76 -10.13
N PRO A 568 5.66 -18.43 -11.16
CA PRO A 568 6.04 -19.77 -11.56
C PRO A 568 7.40 -19.82 -12.29
N GLY A 569 8.04 -18.67 -12.51
CA GLY A 569 9.22 -18.53 -13.36
C GLY A 569 8.88 -18.04 -14.76
N GLY A 570 9.72 -18.36 -15.74
CA GLY A 570 9.55 -17.94 -17.13
C GLY A 570 10.85 -18.00 -17.91
N LEU A 571 11.12 -16.99 -18.74
CA LEU A 571 12.30 -16.92 -19.59
C LEU A 571 13.59 -16.74 -18.77
N ALA A 572 14.60 -17.56 -19.06
CA ALA A 572 15.88 -17.51 -18.38
C ALA A 572 16.56 -16.13 -18.52
N LEU A 573 16.58 -15.55 -19.72
CA LEU A 573 17.15 -14.24 -19.97
C LEU A 573 16.43 -13.15 -19.13
N GLY A 574 15.11 -13.15 -19.10
CA GLY A 574 14.33 -12.21 -18.31
C GLY A 574 14.62 -12.34 -16.81
N SER A 575 14.78 -13.58 -16.35
CA SER A 575 15.13 -13.87 -14.95
C SER A 575 16.54 -13.36 -14.60
N ASP A 576 17.52 -13.53 -15.48
CA ASP A 576 18.89 -13.05 -15.24
C ASP A 576 18.99 -11.51 -15.27
N ILE A 577 18.22 -10.85 -16.14
CA ILE A 577 18.11 -9.37 -16.15
C ILE A 577 17.60 -8.86 -14.79
N ILE A 578 16.54 -9.45 -14.26
CA ILE A 578 15.99 -9.06 -12.94
C ILE A 578 17.00 -9.40 -11.84
N TRP A 579 17.56 -10.62 -11.85
CA TRP A 579 18.55 -11.06 -10.87
C TRP A 579 19.76 -10.10 -10.81
N ARG A 580 20.25 -9.60 -11.96
CA ARG A 580 21.35 -8.65 -11.99
C ARG A 580 21.05 -7.36 -11.23
N GLU A 581 19.84 -6.82 -11.33
CA GLU A 581 19.46 -5.63 -10.54
C GLU A 581 19.32 -5.96 -9.04
N VAL A 582 18.86 -7.16 -8.67
CA VAL A 582 18.87 -7.62 -7.27
C VAL A 582 20.30 -7.71 -6.75
N GLN A 583 21.25 -8.25 -7.55
CA GLN A 583 22.67 -8.31 -7.22
C GLN A 583 23.26 -6.91 -7.04
N LEU A 584 22.98 -5.96 -7.96
CA LEU A 584 23.45 -4.58 -7.86
C LEU A 584 22.88 -3.86 -6.64
N LEU A 585 21.64 -4.15 -6.29
CA LEU A 585 21.01 -3.61 -5.09
C LEU A 585 21.66 -4.19 -3.82
N TRP A 586 21.93 -5.49 -3.80
CA TRP A 586 22.65 -6.17 -2.72
C TRP A 586 24.09 -5.62 -2.51
N GLU A 587 24.75 -5.15 -3.57
CA GLU A 587 26.06 -4.49 -3.49
C GLU A 587 26.00 -3.10 -2.82
N THR A 588 24.82 -2.58 -2.52
CA THR A 588 24.61 -1.33 -1.79
C THR A 588 24.35 -1.58 -0.30
N ASP A 589 24.31 -0.51 0.50
CA ASP A 589 23.94 -0.58 1.94
C ASP A 589 22.43 -0.76 2.17
N LYS A 590 21.63 -0.96 1.11
CA LYS A 590 20.18 -1.10 1.19
C LYS A 590 19.79 -2.59 1.29
N PRO A 591 19.32 -3.07 2.43
CA PRO A 591 18.93 -4.48 2.56
C PRO A 591 17.75 -4.82 1.62
N VAL A 592 17.86 -6.02 1.03
CA VAL A 592 16.85 -6.62 0.15
C VAL A 592 16.24 -7.82 0.85
N VAL A 593 14.96 -7.74 1.17
CA VAL A 593 14.21 -8.85 1.75
C VAL A 593 13.19 -9.34 0.73
N VAL A 594 13.31 -10.60 0.32
CA VAL A 594 12.30 -11.26 -0.50
C VAL A 594 11.12 -11.66 0.37
N SER A 595 9.92 -11.46 -0.14
CA SER A 595 8.67 -11.99 0.42
C SER A 595 7.97 -12.85 -0.63
N VAL A 596 7.77 -14.13 -0.36
CA VAL A 596 7.06 -15.02 -1.28
C VAL A 596 5.59 -15.09 -0.90
N GLY A 597 4.71 -14.84 -1.88
CA GLY A 597 3.25 -14.97 -1.74
C GLY A 597 2.80 -16.44 -1.74
N ASP A 598 2.44 -16.91 -2.90
CA ASP A 598 2.09 -18.31 -3.13
C ASP A 598 3.21 -19.08 -3.82
N LEU A 599 4.04 -18.40 -4.63
CA LEU A 599 4.92 -19.07 -5.56
C LEU A 599 6.19 -18.28 -5.84
N ALA A 600 7.34 -18.92 -5.66
CA ALA A 600 8.63 -18.47 -6.17
C ALA A 600 9.39 -19.70 -6.72
N ALA A 601 8.94 -20.18 -7.88
CA ALA A 601 9.50 -21.38 -8.47
C ALA A 601 10.30 -21.07 -9.72
N SER A 602 11.34 -21.88 -10.00
CA SER A 602 12.14 -21.81 -11.21
C SER A 602 12.76 -20.41 -11.41
N GLY A 603 12.42 -19.67 -12.48
CA GLY A 603 12.81 -18.26 -12.64
C GLY A 603 12.41 -17.36 -11.49
N GLY A 604 11.28 -17.65 -10.82
CA GLY A 604 10.84 -16.94 -9.62
C GLY A 604 11.79 -17.13 -8.43
N TYR A 605 12.35 -18.33 -8.26
CA TYR A 605 13.39 -18.57 -7.27
C TYR A 605 14.76 -18.01 -7.70
N TYR A 606 15.05 -18.05 -9.01
CA TYR A 606 16.26 -17.44 -9.56
C TYR A 606 16.38 -15.96 -9.19
N ILE A 607 15.30 -15.19 -9.33
CA ILE A 607 15.30 -13.76 -8.98
C ILE A 607 15.29 -13.52 -7.45
N ALA A 608 14.88 -14.52 -6.67
CA ALA A 608 14.84 -14.44 -5.20
C ALA A 608 16.18 -14.77 -4.54
N CYS A 609 16.97 -15.67 -5.13
CA CYS A 609 18.06 -16.38 -4.43
C CYS A 609 19.19 -15.47 -3.92
N ARG A 610 19.33 -14.23 -4.45
CA ARG A 610 20.39 -13.29 -4.08
C ARG A 610 19.99 -12.29 -2.99
N ALA A 611 18.78 -12.34 -2.49
CA ALA A 611 18.35 -11.45 -1.40
C ALA A 611 19.12 -11.71 -0.09
N ASP A 612 19.20 -10.71 0.77
CA ASP A 612 19.79 -10.85 2.12
C ASP A 612 18.97 -11.80 3.00
N THR A 613 17.67 -11.84 2.79
CA THR A 613 16.75 -12.72 3.52
C THR A 613 15.55 -13.07 2.65
N ILE A 614 15.20 -14.36 2.60
CA ILE A 614 14.01 -14.86 1.94
C ILE A 614 12.98 -15.24 3.01
N ILE A 615 11.87 -14.54 3.04
CA ILE A 615 10.73 -14.81 3.92
C ILE A 615 9.60 -15.33 3.05
N SER A 616 8.99 -16.42 3.44
CA SER A 616 7.93 -17.06 2.66
C SER A 616 6.77 -17.48 3.54
N ASN A 617 5.56 -17.41 2.98
CA ASN A 617 4.41 -18.05 3.61
C ASN A 617 4.64 -19.55 3.68
N PRO A 618 4.27 -20.23 4.78
CA PRO A 618 4.66 -21.64 4.98
C PRO A 618 4.22 -22.58 3.85
N GLY A 619 2.99 -22.43 3.36
CA GLY A 619 2.41 -23.24 2.27
C GLY A 619 2.77 -22.78 0.87
N ALA A 620 3.59 -21.72 0.71
CA ALA A 620 4.04 -21.27 -0.60
C ALA A 620 4.98 -22.30 -1.24
N ILE A 621 4.96 -22.37 -2.57
CA ILE A 621 5.81 -23.27 -3.35
C ILE A 621 7.10 -22.54 -3.73
N VAL A 622 8.24 -23.12 -3.45
CA VAL A 622 9.57 -22.58 -3.77
C VAL A 622 10.47 -23.63 -4.43
N GLY A 623 11.58 -23.18 -5.00
CA GLY A 623 12.57 -24.08 -5.62
C GLY A 623 12.36 -24.26 -7.12
N SER A 624 12.10 -25.48 -7.59
CA SER A 624 12.08 -25.83 -9.03
C SER A 624 13.36 -25.40 -9.75
N ILE A 625 14.52 -25.58 -9.09
CA ILE A 625 15.84 -25.23 -9.65
C ILE A 625 16.14 -26.22 -10.78
N GLY A 626 15.75 -25.86 -11.99
CA GLY A 626 15.84 -26.72 -13.18
C GLY A 626 15.48 -25.94 -14.42
N VAL A 627 15.90 -26.45 -15.57
CA VAL A 627 15.81 -25.77 -16.88
C VAL A 627 15.21 -26.71 -17.90
N PHE A 628 14.43 -26.19 -18.80
CA PHE A 628 14.02 -26.91 -20.01
C PHE A 628 14.00 -25.97 -21.23
N ASP A 629 14.19 -26.55 -22.39
CA ASP A 629 13.93 -25.93 -23.69
C ASP A 629 13.04 -26.84 -24.49
N GLY A 630 12.13 -26.30 -25.27
CA GLY A 630 11.26 -27.12 -26.08
C GLY A 630 10.54 -26.37 -27.20
N LYS A 631 10.13 -27.13 -28.16
CA LYS A 631 9.26 -26.66 -29.24
C LYS A 631 8.24 -27.71 -29.62
N MET A 632 7.14 -27.29 -30.23
CA MET A 632 6.17 -28.16 -30.90
C MET A 632 6.48 -28.18 -32.40
N VAL A 633 6.65 -29.37 -32.95
CA VAL A 633 6.88 -29.54 -34.38
C VAL A 633 5.57 -29.99 -35.04
N VAL A 634 5.10 -29.21 -35.99
CA VAL A 634 3.80 -29.37 -36.64
C VAL A 634 3.90 -29.89 -38.07
N GLU A 635 5.07 -30.29 -38.55
CA GLU A 635 5.33 -30.74 -39.90
C GLU A 635 4.38 -31.89 -40.30
N ARG A 636 4.29 -32.94 -39.48
CA ARG A 636 3.40 -34.09 -39.76
C ARG A 636 1.92 -33.71 -39.66
N LEU A 637 1.54 -32.76 -38.84
CA LEU A 637 0.19 -32.21 -38.79
C LEU A 637 -0.12 -31.47 -40.10
N ALA A 638 0.80 -30.65 -40.61
CA ALA A 638 0.65 -29.91 -41.85
C ALA A 638 0.42 -30.91 -43.01
N HIS A 639 1.25 -31.94 -43.14
CA HIS A 639 1.08 -32.97 -44.14
C HIS A 639 -0.28 -33.72 -44.07
N ARG A 640 -0.76 -33.99 -42.84
CA ARG A 640 -2.10 -34.60 -42.64
C ARG A 640 -3.24 -33.70 -43.11
N LEU A 641 -3.03 -32.39 -43.05
CA LEU A 641 -3.99 -31.39 -43.54
C LEU A 641 -3.81 -31.06 -45.03
N GLY A 642 -2.90 -31.74 -45.74
CA GLY A 642 -2.60 -31.49 -47.15
C GLY A 642 -1.76 -30.23 -47.39
N ILE A 643 -1.03 -29.78 -46.35
CA ILE A 643 -0.13 -28.63 -46.42
C ILE A 643 1.29 -29.15 -46.50
N ASP A 644 1.95 -28.93 -47.63
CA ASP A 644 3.35 -29.27 -47.79
C ASP A 644 4.25 -28.20 -47.21
N VAL A 645 5.34 -28.65 -46.58
CA VAL A 645 6.32 -27.78 -45.97
C VAL A 645 7.64 -27.88 -46.72
N GLU A 646 8.11 -26.76 -47.24
CA GLU A 646 9.45 -26.67 -47.84
C GLU A 646 10.27 -25.64 -47.01
N LEU A 647 11.40 -26.12 -46.46
CA LEU A 647 12.26 -25.31 -45.61
C LEU A 647 13.62 -25.09 -46.29
N LEU A 648 13.90 -23.87 -46.72
CA LEU A 648 15.18 -23.49 -47.26
C LEU A 648 16.02 -22.82 -46.16
N ALA A 649 17.16 -23.41 -45.84
CA ALA A 649 18.06 -22.94 -44.79
C ALA A 649 19.49 -22.75 -45.27
N ARG A 650 20.23 -21.89 -44.63
CA ARG A 650 21.66 -21.74 -44.74
C ARG A 650 22.28 -21.76 -43.35
N GLY A 651 23.23 -22.62 -43.12
CA GLY A 651 23.78 -23.00 -41.83
C GLY A 651 23.04 -24.18 -41.18
N ASP A 652 23.80 -25.11 -40.60
CA ASP A 652 23.31 -26.39 -40.07
C ASP A 652 22.25 -26.26 -38.97
N ASN A 653 22.28 -25.13 -38.25
CA ASN A 653 21.38 -24.84 -37.13
C ASN A 653 20.26 -23.82 -37.46
N ALA A 654 20.12 -23.40 -38.73
CA ALA A 654 19.15 -22.37 -39.10
C ALA A 654 17.70 -22.72 -38.78
N ALA A 655 17.36 -24.04 -38.75
CA ALA A 655 16.03 -24.54 -38.40
C ALA A 655 15.89 -25.05 -36.96
N ILE A 656 16.87 -24.83 -36.08
CA ILE A 656 16.91 -25.44 -34.74
C ILE A 656 15.66 -25.09 -33.89
N ASN A 657 15.11 -23.90 -34.12
CA ASN A 657 13.91 -23.40 -33.41
C ASN A 657 12.65 -23.39 -34.29
N SER A 658 12.73 -23.86 -35.52
CA SER A 658 11.56 -23.92 -36.41
C SER A 658 10.54 -24.97 -35.93
N SER A 659 9.27 -24.60 -35.88
CA SER A 659 8.15 -25.51 -35.63
C SER A 659 7.83 -26.40 -36.85
N LEU A 660 8.42 -26.11 -38.02
CA LEU A 660 8.16 -26.80 -39.27
C LEU A 660 9.14 -27.96 -39.56
N ALA A 661 10.13 -28.18 -38.67
CA ALA A 661 11.09 -29.28 -38.83
C ALA A 661 11.53 -29.80 -37.46
N SER A 662 11.69 -31.14 -37.38
CA SER A 662 12.27 -31.77 -36.17
C SER A 662 13.75 -31.44 -36.06
N ARG A 663 14.27 -31.37 -34.83
CA ARG A 663 15.70 -31.20 -34.61
C ARG A 663 16.49 -32.46 -35.05
N THR A 664 17.60 -32.21 -35.68
CA THR A 664 18.56 -33.30 -35.97
C THR A 664 19.22 -33.79 -34.65
N PRO A 665 19.85 -34.96 -34.62
CA PRO A 665 20.58 -35.41 -33.44
C PRO A 665 21.65 -34.41 -32.97
N GLU A 666 22.33 -33.78 -33.93
CA GLU A 666 23.36 -32.76 -33.64
C GLU A 666 22.74 -31.47 -33.06
N GLN A 667 21.62 -31.02 -33.60
CA GLN A 667 20.86 -29.89 -33.04
C GLN A 667 20.33 -30.18 -31.62
N ARG A 668 19.83 -31.41 -31.37
CA ARG A 668 19.42 -31.83 -30.04
C ARG A 668 20.59 -31.84 -29.05
N ARG A 669 21.78 -32.29 -29.48
CA ARG A 669 23.00 -32.23 -28.66
C ARG A 669 23.35 -30.79 -28.32
N ARG A 670 23.31 -29.86 -29.26
CA ARG A 670 23.59 -28.43 -29.02
C ARG A 670 22.58 -27.81 -28.06
N VAL A 671 21.30 -28.11 -28.20
CA VAL A 671 20.28 -27.64 -27.26
C VAL A 671 20.54 -28.18 -25.86
N ALA A 672 20.90 -29.48 -25.75
CA ALA A 672 21.20 -30.08 -24.45
C ALA A 672 22.43 -29.43 -23.78
N GLU A 673 23.46 -29.07 -24.53
CA GLU A 673 24.62 -28.33 -24.04
C GLU A 673 24.20 -26.94 -23.54
N ASN A 674 23.44 -26.17 -24.32
CA ASN A 674 22.94 -24.85 -23.90
C ASN A 674 22.05 -24.93 -22.64
N VAL A 675 21.17 -25.91 -22.57
CA VAL A 675 20.31 -26.15 -21.38
C VAL A 675 21.16 -26.50 -20.15
N ARG A 676 22.25 -27.27 -20.33
CA ARG A 676 23.21 -27.60 -19.27
C ARG A 676 23.92 -26.34 -18.78
N GLU A 677 24.42 -25.51 -19.67
CA GLU A 677 25.12 -24.26 -19.32
C GLU A 677 24.21 -23.33 -18.53
N VAL A 678 22.97 -23.16 -18.97
CA VAL A 678 21.98 -22.32 -18.25
C VAL A 678 21.64 -22.92 -16.87
N TYR A 679 21.56 -24.26 -16.76
CA TYR A 679 21.35 -24.93 -15.48
C TYR A 679 22.51 -24.68 -14.51
N ASP A 680 23.75 -24.84 -14.99
CA ASP A 680 24.95 -24.60 -14.19
C ASP A 680 25.05 -23.14 -13.71
N VAL A 681 24.65 -22.18 -14.57
CA VAL A 681 24.52 -20.79 -14.15
C VAL A 681 23.49 -20.66 -13.02
N PHE A 682 22.33 -21.29 -13.13
CA PHE A 682 21.29 -21.22 -12.09
C PHE A 682 21.79 -21.81 -10.77
N VAL A 683 22.37 -22.99 -10.78
CA VAL A 683 22.95 -23.64 -9.59
C VAL A 683 23.98 -22.73 -8.93
N ASN A 684 24.91 -22.15 -9.71
CA ASN A 684 25.94 -21.26 -9.20
C ASN A 684 25.36 -19.95 -8.63
N ARG A 685 24.29 -19.38 -9.22
CA ARG A 685 23.59 -18.19 -8.68
C ARG A 685 22.97 -18.51 -7.32
N VAL A 686 22.31 -19.66 -7.20
CA VAL A 686 21.72 -20.11 -5.91
C VAL A 686 22.83 -20.38 -4.89
N ALA A 687 23.89 -21.09 -5.27
CA ALA A 687 25.02 -21.40 -4.39
C ALA A 687 25.63 -20.10 -3.82
N ALA A 688 25.93 -19.14 -4.68
CA ALA A 688 26.48 -17.84 -4.27
C ALA A 688 25.49 -17.03 -3.41
N GLY A 689 24.19 -17.05 -3.74
CA GLY A 689 23.17 -16.30 -3.03
C GLY A 689 22.82 -16.88 -1.67
N ARG A 690 22.86 -18.20 -1.54
CA ARG A 690 22.49 -18.93 -0.32
C ARG A 690 23.70 -19.36 0.53
N GLY A 691 24.93 -19.07 0.08
CA GLY A 691 26.15 -19.49 0.78
C GLY A 691 26.32 -21.01 0.82
N MET A 692 25.92 -21.72 -0.25
CA MET A 692 25.93 -23.16 -0.34
C MET A 692 26.97 -23.65 -1.37
N GLU A 693 27.45 -24.88 -1.25
CA GLU A 693 28.23 -25.51 -2.30
C GLU A 693 27.34 -25.84 -3.50
N ALA A 694 27.84 -25.63 -4.74
CA ALA A 694 27.09 -25.89 -5.97
C ALA A 694 26.58 -27.35 -6.06
N ALA A 695 27.37 -28.31 -5.60
CA ALA A 695 26.99 -29.74 -5.53
C ALA A 695 25.83 -29.99 -4.57
N SER A 696 25.77 -29.25 -3.46
CA SER A 696 24.64 -29.31 -2.50
C SER A 696 23.38 -28.74 -3.12
N VAL A 697 23.49 -27.60 -3.85
CA VAL A 697 22.36 -27.00 -4.57
C VAL A 697 21.87 -27.94 -5.68
N ASP A 698 22.78 -28.59 -6.43
CA ASP A 698 22.38 -29.58 -7.45
C ASP A 698 21.63 -30.75 -6.81
N SER A 699 22.07 -31.26 -5.66
CA SER A 699 21.41 -32.41 -4.99
C SER A 699 19.98 -32.11 -4.53
N ILE A 700 19.70 -30.90 -4.04
CA ILE A 700 18.35 -30.46 -3.63
C ILE A 700 17.58 -29.79 -4.77
N GLY A 701 18.26 -29.47 -5.87
CA GLY A 701 17.69 -28.84 -7.05
C GLY A 701 16.93 -29.80 -7.92
N GLN A 702 17.53 -30.17 -9.06
CA GLN A 702 16.98 -31.15 -10.01
C GLN A 702 15.53 -30.86 -10.42
N GLY A 703 15.12 -29.58 -10.37
CA GLY A 703 13.75 -29.18 -10.67
C GLY A 703 12.72 -29.45 -9.59
N ARG A 704 13.12 -29.89 -8.39
CA ARG A 704 12.20 -30.24 -7.28
C ARG A 704 11.54 -29.00 -6.70
N ILE A 705 10.25 -29.08 -6.44
CA ILE A 705 9.48 -28.08 -5.70
C ILE A 705 9.36 -28.49 -4.23
N TYR A 706 9.26 -27.47 -3.38
CA TYR A 706 9.12 -27.61 -1.93
C TYR A 706 8.05 -26.67 -1.41
N THR A 707 7.34 -27.02 -0.34
CA THR A 707 6.70 -26.00 0.47
C THR A 707 7.78 -25.14 1.13
N ALA A 708 7.49 -23.87 1.38
CA ALA A 708 8.44 -23.02 2.08
C ALA A 708 8.76 -23.55 3.49
N ALA A 709 7.81 -24.21 4.14
CA ALA A 709 8.04 -24.87 5.42
C ALA A 709 9.18 -25.90 5.34
N ASN A 710 9.17 -26.76 4.33
CA ASN A 710 10.22 -27.73 4.09
C ASN A 710 11.52 -27.07 3.58
N ALA A 711 11.40 -26.02 2.78
CA ALA A 711 12.51 -25.29 2.21
C ALA A 711 13.40 -24.57 3.24
N VAL A 712 12.88 -24.25 4.44
CA VAL A 712 13.68 -23.71 5.55
C VAL A 712 14.74 -24.71 5.99
N SER A 713 14.40 -25.99 6.11
CA SER A 713 15.33 -27.03 6.60
C SER A 713 16.52 -27.28 5.66
N ILE A 714 16.36 -26.97 4.38
CA ILE A 714 17.38 -27.14 3.33
C ILE A 714 18.06 -25.83 2.91
N GLY A 715 17.77 -24.71 3.59
CA GLY A 715 18.43 -23.42 3.37
C GLY A 715 17.95 -22.61 2.15
N LEU A 716 16.88 -23.02 1.49
CA LEU A 716 16.32 -22.25 0.37
C LEU A 716 15.44 -21.07 0.84
N VAL A 717 14.91 -21.13 2.06
CA VAL A 717 14.14 -20.06 2.72
C VAL A 717 14.76 -19.79 4.09
N ASP A 718 14.83 -18.53 4.51
CA ASP A 718 15.44 -18.17 5.79
C ASP A 718 14.42 -18.15 6.93
N LYS A 719 13.20 -17.74 6.63
CA LYS A 719 12.16 -17.57 7.65
C LYS A 719 10.76 -17.70 7.08
N LEU A 720 9.85 -18.22 7.89
CA LEU A 720 8.43 -18.26 7.57
C LEU A 720 7.74 -16.96 7.99
N GLY A 721 6.86 -16.44 7.13
CA GLY A 721 6.04 -15.24 7.37
C GLY A 721 5.54 -14.60 6.09
N GLY A 722 4.58 -13.71 6.23
CA GLY A 722 4.00 -12.94 5.13
C GLY A 722 4.70 -11.61 4.88
N LEU A 723 4.08 -10.78 4.04
CA LEU A 723 4.60 -9.47 3.64
C LEU A 723 4.89 -8.53 4.83
N ASP A 724 4.04 -8.53 5.84
CA ASP A 724 4.22 -7.69 7.04
C ASP A 724 5.50 -8.06 7.82
N GLU A 725 5.86 -9.35 7.89
CA GLU A 725 7.12 -9.80 8.50
C GLU A 725 8.34 -9.39 7.65
N ALA A 726 8.21 -9.44 6.33
CA ALA A 726 9.26 -8.98 5.43
C ALA A 726 9.51 -7.48 5.57
N ILE A 727 8.45 -6.67 5.64
CA ILE A 727 8.55 -5.22 5.87
C ILE A 727 9.23 -4.93 7.21
N ARG A 728 8.81 -5.61 8.29
CA ARG A 728 9.45 -5.44 9.61
C ARG A 728 10.92 -5.85 9.61
N THR A 729 11.25 -6.92 8.89
CA THR A 729 12.63 -7.41 8.79
C THR A 729 13.49 -6.43 8.00
N ALA A 730 13.02 -5.95 6.84
CA ALA A 730 13.72 -4.95 6.05
C ALA A 730 13.94 -3.64 6.84
N ALA A 731 12.92 -3.16 7.57
CA ALA A 731 13.04 -1.98 8.41
C ALA A 731 14.08 -2.17 9.54
N ARG A 732 14.12 -3.34 10.18
CA ARG A 732 15.13 -3.67 11.21
C ARG A 732 16.55 -3.72 10.63
N MET A 733 16.73 -4.37 9.48
CA MET A 733 18.04 -4.48 8.83
C MET A 733 18.56 -3.09 8.42
N ALA A 734 17.69 -2.23 7.91
CA ALA A 734 18.00 -0.83 7.60
C ALA A 734 18.06 0.08 8.85
N ARG A 735 17.90 -0.46 10.07
CA ARG A 735 17.90 0.28 11.34
C ARG A 735 16.92 1.45 11.38
N LEU A 736 15.78 1.33 10.68
CA LEU A 736 14.76 2.37 10.64
C LEU A 736 14.02 2.44 11.97
N ARG A 737 13.82 3.67 12.45
CA ARG A 737 13.07 3.95 13.68
C ARG A 737 11.85 4.78 13.36
N GLY A 738 10.74 4.53 14.05
CA GLY A 738 9.48 5.24 13.85
C GLY A 738 8.68 4.73 12.66
N GLU A 739 7.78 5.58 12.16
CA GLU A 739 6.94 5.24 11.01
C GLU A 739 7.73 5.30 9.70
N VAL A 740 7.56 4.29 8.88
CA VAL A 740 8.20 4.14 7.57
C VAL A 740 7.16 4.37 6.47
N GLU A 741 7.50 5.16 5.47
CA GLU A 741 6.66 5.33 4.28
C GLU A 741 6.88 4.14 3.32
N LEU A 742 5.82 3.39 3.04
CA LEU A 742 5.87 2.32 2.05
C LEU A 742 5.63 2.90 0.65
N VAL A 743 6.58 2.65 -0.23
CA VAL A 743 6.50 3.04 -1.64
C VAL A 743 6.29 1.78 -2.48
N THR A 744 5.12 1.63 -3.05
CA THR A 744 4.83 0.48 -3.94
C THR A 744 5.35 0.71 -5.35
N MET A 745 5.98 -0.31 -5.93
CA MET A 745 6.53 -0.32 -7.28
C MET A 745 6.18 -1.65 -7.99
N PRO A 746 6.15 -1.67 -9.34
CA PRO A 746 6.14 -0.52 -10.23
C PRO A 746 4.91 0.35 -10.01
N ARG A 747 5.04 1.66 -10.23
CA ARG A 747 3.87 2.55 -10.19
C ARG A 747 3.05 2.30 -11.45
N HIS A 748 1.75 2.12 -11.29
CA HIS A 748 0.84 2.08 -12.44
C HIS A 748 0.86 3.45 -13.13
N THR A 749 1.30 3.48 -14.38
CA THR A 749 1.19 4.66 -15.24
C THR A 749 -0.28 4.92 -15.55
N ASN A 750 -0.67 6.20 -15.59
CA ASN A 750 -2.03 6.56 -16.00
C ASN A 750 -2.30 6.05 -17.43
N VAL A 751 -3.52 5.58 -17.67
CA VAL A 751 -3.96 5.04 -18.99
C VAL A 751 -3.58 5.96 -20.14
N LEU A 752 -3.62 7.28 -19.92
CA LEU A 752 -3.24 8.29 -20.93
C LEU A 752 -1.75 8.21 -21.27
N GLU A 753 -0.86 8.00 -20.28
CA GLU A 753 0.57 7.83 -20.52
C GLU A 753 0.87 6.50 -21.24
N THR A 754 0.15 5.44 -20.88
CA THR A 754 0.29 4.12 -21.52
C THR A 754 -0.17 4.17 -22.99
N VAL A 755 -1.30 4.83 -23.27
CA VAL A 755 -1.81 5.01 -24.65
C VAL A 755 -0.88 5.89 -25.47
N ILE A 756 -0.33 6.96 -24.89
CA ILE A 756 0.63 7.82 -25.59
C ILE A 756 1.94 7.06 -25.86
N GLN A 757 2.44 6.28 -24.91
CA GLN A 757 3.65 5.48 -25.09
C GLN A 757 3.46 4.34 -26.10
N SER A 758 2.33 3.62 -26.06
CA SER A 758 2.03 2.59 -27.05
C SER A 758 1.84 3.17 -28.47
N SER A 759 1.16 4.30 -28.59
CA SER A 759 0.98 4.98 -29.87
C SER A 759 2.30 5.50 -30.45
N LEU A 760 3.23 5.94 -29.59
CA LEU A 760 4.57 6.35 -30.00
C LEU A 760 5.45 5.15 -30.39
N GLN A 761 5.33 4.01 -29.69
CA GLN A 761 6.05 2.77 -30.02
C GLN A 761 5.55 2.15 -31.34
N ASP A 762 4.23 2.16 -31.56
CA ASP A 762 3.64 1.73 -32.83
C ASP A 762 4.02 2.67 -33.97
N ALA A 763 4.08 3.97 -33.76
CA ALA A 763 4.52 4.95 -34.75
C ALA A 763 6.03 4.83 -35.08
N MET A 764 6.84 4.32 -34.16
CA MET A 764 8.28 4.06 -34.36
C MET A 764 8.56 2.65 -34.91
N GLY A 765 7.55 1.85 -35.25
CA GLY A 765 7.70 0.55 -35.89
C GLY A 765 8.31 -0.56 -35.01
N VAL A 766 8.30 -0.40 -33.69
CA VAL A 766 8.75 -1.43 -32.75
C VAL A 766 7.60 -2.39 -32.49
N SER A 767 7.40 -3.34 -33.40
CA SER A 767 6.44 -4.42 -33.22
C SER A 767 6.98 -5.45 -32.22
N THR A 768 6.45 -5.48 -31.02
CA THR A 768 6.64 -6.57 -30.06
C THR A 768 5.73 -7.75 -30.42
N ARG A 769 5.99 -8.41 -31.54
CA ARG A 769 5.52 -9.78 -31.74
C ARG A 769 6.46 -10.72 -30.97
N GLN A 770 6.15 -10.98 -29.71
CA GLN A 770 6.74 -12.09 -28.98
C GLN A 770 6.14 -13.40 -29.54
N SER A 771 6.85 -14.00 -30.48
CA SER A 771 6.59 -15.39 -30.85
C SER A 771 7.08 -16.27 -29.70
N LEU A 772 6.25 -17.23 -29.26
CA LEU A 772 6.61 -18.37 -28.41
C LEU A 772 7.63 -19.32 -29.09
N ALA A 773 8.42 -18.83 -30.03
CA ALA A 773 9.38 -19.57 -30.79
C ALA A 773 10.72 -19.60 -30.09
N GLY A 774 11.03 -20.76 -29.48
CA GLY A 774 12.37 -21.16 -29.09
C GLY A 774 13.06 -20.27 -28.05
N GLY A 775 12.97 -20.61 -26.82
CA GLY A 775 13.74 -20.02 -25.72
C GLY A 775 13.97 -21.01 -24.59
N VAL A 776 15.02 -20.78 -23.82
CA VAL A 776 15.30 -21.52 -22.61
C VAL A 776 14.40 -20.99 -21.50
N TYR A 777 13.64 -21.86 -20.84
CA TYR A 777 12.62 -21.49 -19.88
C TYR A 777 12.95 -21.97 -18.47
N PHE A 778 12.80 -21.04 -17.52
CA PHE A 778 12.58 -21.32 -16.11
C PHE A 778 11.09 -21.22 -15.81
N PHE A 779 10.31 -22.26 -16.11
CA PHE A 779 8.87 -22.24 -15.89
C PHE A 779 8.38 -23.57 -15.35
N ASP A 780 7.46 -23.53 -14.43
CA ASP A 780 6.76 -24.71 -13.93
C ASP A 780 5.24 -24.46 -14.00
N PRO A 781 4.57 -24.91 -15.09
CA PRO A 781 3.14 -24.69 -15.28
C PRO A 781 2.30 -25.43 -14.24
N VAL A 782 2.81 -26.52 -13.66
CA VAL A 782 2.07 -27.31 -12.68
C VAL A 782 2.09 -26.61 -11.32
N ALA A 783 3.23 -26.04 -10.90
CA ALA A 783 3.28 -25.20 -9.72
C ALA A 783 2.31 -24.02 -9.84
N ALA A 784 2.11 -23.45 -11.03
CA ALA A 784 1.13 -22.42 -11.29
C ALA A 784 -0.32 -22.91 -11.19
N SER A 785 -0.61 -24.16 -11.54
CA SER A 785 -1.96 -24.73 -11.48
C SER A 785 -2.41 -25.17 -10.09
N LEU A 786 -1.46 -25.28 -9.16
CA LEU A 786 -1.71 -25.65 -7.75
C LEU A 786 -2.11 -24.46 -6.85
N ARG A 787 -2.22 -23.25 -7.39
CA ARG A 787 -2.69 -22.03 -6.69
C ARG A 787 -4.09 -22.12 -6.14
#